data_f5c9e615947ff874ddfc348f688b3138
#
_entry.id   f5c9e615947ff874ddfc348f688b3138
#
_cell.length_a   1.000
_cell.length_b   1.000
_cell.length_c   1.000
_cell.angle_alpha   90.00
_cell.angle_beta   90.00
_cell.angle_gamma   90.00
#
_symmetry.space_group_name_H-M   'P 1'
#
loop_
_entity.id
_entity.type
_entity.pdbx_description
1 polymer ?
#
loop_
_entity_poly.entity_id
_entity_poly.type
_entity_poly.pdbx_seq_one_letter_code
_entity_poly.pdbx_strand_id
1 'polypeptide(L)'
;MVCASAKMQKKSPFSLSGVFYTLLSISVVFAQPSPNVQKRISQAIAAASNQTDIDYTAFVNPFIGTDNFGDVCPGASIPFGMAKFSPDMTGYAPAGYVTDNTQFIRGMSPLHDSGTGSSLGTYGNFEIMPLLCPGGFDTCTTTLAARERLRKNNTDDASPGYFSLTLDNNIQMEATATRRAGLERFTFPTGSTPYFVLDLANDLPASFAGGNLTIDPTLGRVMIGGHWGSSFGPGNFHYQAFACYDLLDGGKQELAEYGVWTGDTEGLDAKGLGQTHLNLSINLIGGVYESGALFSYANKPKTVNIRVGVSFRSEEQACANAESEIGNATFEEIEAQAKALWQEKLSKIEIDVPGTPPNVTEMLYSSLYRGSLTPNNATDETQGVFENTTSFYFDSLYCSWDTFRTFYPLMALHSPVEFAQIVDNYIDGWRKNGWMPECRANNLPGWTQGGSSGDNIVAQFAVSYHNEAEALGIDLDELYAAVVTDAEVNPPEWNIEGRQSNVYNQYGYVPFAVLDVSSTGRQTREGSRTLEYAFEDFGIRQVAQVLGKADDVAKYTNRSLSYRNVWDAAVTSDGFKGFSQKRYSNGTFFFVDPVECSPNDPNPNSECSLQGDNESGFYEASSWEYSWYVPHDTNHLIQLMGGNDTFVKRLDHFFSAGYFDPSNEPSFQTPIGYHYANQPTKSVDQVRKVVLNNFDITPAGLPGNDDQGAMATVLSFHLLGLYPVPSSTQLLVLSPFTPKYTIHNSFLNVSTTVTTVNYNAKSVQTTIPAGVAAYVKSVTVNGVPASSRCHVDFYDTFRVGGDVVITLTSDKTEANSCLGSVPESISAGGFTQAR
;
A
#
# COMPACT_ATOMS: atom_id res chain seq x y z
N MET A 1 -4.43 -8.36 24.83
CA MET A 1 -4.98 -6.99 24.70
C MET A 1 -5.54 -6.87 23.30
N VAL A 2 -6.81 -6.56 23.16
CA VAL A 2 -7.50 -6.50 21.86
C VAL A 2 -7.08 -5.18 21.19
N CYS A 3 -6.32 -5.24 20.09
CA CYS A 3 -6.12 -4.08 19.22
C CYS A 3 -7.46 -3.74 18.55
N ALA A 4 -8.18 -2.77 19.06
CA ALA A 4 -9.28 -2.16 18.34
C ALA A 4 -8.70 -1.09 17.41
N SER A 5 -8.61 -1.38 16.13
CA SER A 5 -8.43 -0.36 15.09
C SER A 5 -9.70 0.48 15.08
N ALA A 6 -9.63 1.66 15.66
CA ALA A 6 -10.76 2.58 15.61
C ALA A 6 -10.70 3.34 14.27
N LYS A 7 -11.45 2.89 13.26
CA LYS A 7 -11.89 3.80 12.21
C LYS A 7 -12.74 4.87 12.88
N MET A 8 -12.19 6.06 13.13
CA MET A 8 -12.99 7.19 13.54
C MET A 8 -13.83 7.65 12.35
N GLN A 9 -15.11 7.30 12.38
CA GLN A 9 -16.10 7.84 11.45
C GLN A 9 -16.09 9.38 11.52
N LYS A 10 -15.94 10.03 10.37
CA LYS A 10 -16.24 11.47 10.21
C LYS A 10 -17.70 11.68 10.60
N LYS A 11 -17.98 12.21 11.79
CA LYS A 11 -19.31 12.70 12.14
C LYS A 11 -19.58 13.99 11.38
N SER A 12 -20.61 14.01 10.54
CA SER A 12 -21.18 15.25 10.00
C SER A 12 -21.79 16.11 11.14
N PRO A 13 -21.85 17.44 10.99
CA PRO A 13 -22.24 18.33 12.06
C PRO A 13 -23.73 18.21 12.41
N PHE A 14 -24.01 18.13 13.70
CA PHE A 14 -25.32 18.13 14.33
C PHE A 14 -26.19 19.30 13.89
N SER A 15 -27.50 19.06 13.71
CA SER A 15 -28.52 20.09 13.68
C SER A 15 -28.70 20.71 15.07
N LEU A 16 -28.44 22.01 15.20
CA LEU A 16 -28.60 22.78 16.45
C LEU A 16 -30.04 23.26 16.59
N SER A 17 -30.68 22.86 17.71
CA SER A 17 -31.71 23.63 18.34
C SER A 17 -31.10 24.35 19.54
N GLY A 18 -30.99 25.67 19.43
CA GLY A 18 -30.85 26.71 20.38
C GLY A 18 -30.14 26.54 21.73
N VAL A 19 -28.84 26.87 21.79
CA VAL A 19 -28.25 27.62 22.97
C VAL A 19 -27.13 28.50 22.41
N PHE A 20 -27.18 29.82 22.72
CA PHE A 20 -26.11 30.76 22.40
C PHE A 20 -24.83 30.40 23.16
N TYR A 21 -23.82 29.87 22.51
CA TYR A 21 -22.45 29.89 22.97
C TYR A 21 -21.61 30.66 21.94
N THR A 22 -20.81 31.59 22.45
CA THR A 22 -19.80 32.35 21.71
C THR A 22 -18.92 31.37 20.95
N LEU A 23 -19.00 31.37 19.62
CA LEU A 23 -18.14 30.65 18.72
C LEU A 23 -16.72 31.19 18.81
N LEU A 24 -15.85 30.53 19.58
CA LEU A 24 -14.44 30.48 19.22
C LEU A 24 -14.36 29.64 17.94
N SER A 25 -14.11 30.28 16.81
CA SER A 25 -13.72 29.62 15.57
C SER A 25 -12.36 28.95 15.79
N ILE A 26 -12.37 27.67 16.16
CA ILE A 26 -11.18 26.83 15.99
C ILE A 26 -11.08 26.64 14.48
N SER A 27 -10.22 27.41 13.83
CA SER A 27 -9.76 27.13 12.48
C SER A 27 -9.01 25.81 12.55
N VAL A 28 -9.61 24.73 12.06
CA VAL A 28 -8.87 23.52 11.73
C VAL A 28 -7.91 23.94 10.63
N VAL A 29 -6.66 24.14 10.97
CA VAL A 29 -5.60 24.41 9.99
C VAL A 29 -5.33 23.05 9.35
N PHE A 30 -5.93 22.81 8.18
CA PHE A 30 -5.54 21.68 7.35
C PHE A 30 -4.03 21.82 7.09
N ALA A 31 -3.28 20.73 7.30
CA ALA A 31 -1.86 20.69 7.01
C ALA A 31 -1.64 21.11 5.54
N GLN A 32 -0.89 22.18 5.34
CA GLN A 32 -0.57 22.66 4.01
C GLN A 32 0.61 21.86 3.45
N PRO A 33 0.64 21.59 2.13
CA PRO A 33 1.80 20.95 1.50
C PRO A 33 3.09 21.70 1.85
N SER A 34 4.22 20.99 1.98
CA SER A 34 5.51 21.63 2.20
C SER A 34 5.77 22.70 1.11
N PRO A 35 6.01 23.98 1.47
CA PRO A 35 6.22 25.02 0.49
C PRO A 35 7.41 24.74 -0.44
N ASN A 36 8.43 24.02 0.05
CA ASN A 36 9.61 23.66 -0.73
C ASN A 36 9.26 22.64 -1.82
N VAL A 37 8.53 21.60 -1.48
CA VAL A 37 8.07 20.56 -2.41
C VAL A 37 7.15 21.17 -3.47
N GLN A 38 6.15 21.95 -3.08
CA GLN A 38 5.23 22.59 -4.02
C GLN A 38 5.92 23.55 -4.99
N LYS A 39 6.93 24.29 -4.51
CA LYS A 39 7.74 25.15 -5.37
C LYS A 39 8.55 24.34 -6.40
N ARG A 40 9.19 23.24 -5.97
CA ARG A 40 9.94 22.32 -6.84
C ARG A 40 9.04 21.78 -7.95
N ILE A 41 7.89 21.20 -7.60
CA ILE A 41 6.94 20.62 -8.55
C ILE A 41 6.44 21.68 -9.56
N SER A 42 6.05 22.86 -9.10
CA SER A 42 5.57 23.93 -9.97
C SER A 42 6.64 24.38 -10.97
N GLN A 43 7.91 24.46 -10.53
CA GLN A 43 9.04 24.80 -11.40
C GLN A 43 9.33 23.70 -12.42
N ALA A 44 9.27 22.43 -12.02
CA ALA A 44 9.48 21.29 -12.90
C ALA A 44 8.41 21.18 -13.99
N ILE A 45 7.13 21.35 -13.64
CA ILE A 45 6.02 21.35 -14.61
C ILE A 45 6.19 22.49 -15.63
N ALA A 46 6.56 23.69 -15.17
CA ALA A 46 6.80 24.82 -16.05
C ALA A 46 8.01 24.60 -17.00
N ALA A 47 9.05 23.92 -16.52
CA ALA A 47 10.25 23.61 -17.31
C ALA A 47 10.00 22.49 -18.33
N ALA A 48 9.16 21.51 -18.04
CA ALA A 48 8.87 20.35 -18.90
C ALA A 48 8.37 20.75 -20.31
N SER A 49 7.77 21.93 -20.47
CA SER A 49 7.30 22.45 -21.77
C SER A 49 8.41 22.67 -22.80
N ASN A 50 9.69 22.71 -22.37
CA ASN A 50 10.84 23.04 -23.20
C ASN A 50 11.97 22.00 -23.18
N GLN A 51 11.74 20.84 -22.50
CA GLN A 51 12.76 19.81 -22.31
C GLN A 51 12.45 18.56 -23.12
N THR A 52 13.51 17.93 -23.63
CA THR A 52 13.46 16.60 -24.27
C THR A 52 13.79 15.49 -23.29
N ASP A 53 14.38 15.83 -22.14
CA ASP A 53 14.76 14.91 -21.07
C ASP A 53 14.08 15.39 -19.78
N ILE A 54 13.02 14.69 -19.40
CA ILE A 54 12.14 15.07 -18.30
C ILE A 54 12.57 14.37 -17.00
N ASP A 55 12.81 15.14 -15.96
CA ASP A 55 13.02 14.65 -14.61
C ASP A 55 11.66 14.34 -13.94
N TYR A 56 11.21 13.09 -14.05
CA TYR A 56 9.92 12.66 -13.49
C TYR A 56 9.93 12.64 -11.95
N THR A 57 11.10 12.52 -11.31
CA THR A 57 11.23 12.58 -9.86
C THR A 57 10.83 13.93 -9.29
N ALA A 58 10.98 14.98 -10.09
CA ALA A 58 10.65 16.35 -9.69
C ALA A 58 9.13 16.61 -9.55
N PHE A 59 8.26 15.73 -10.08
CA PHE A 59 6.80 15.83 -9.96
C PHE A 59 6.25 15.12 -8.72
N VAL A 60 7.07 14.37 -7.99
CA VAL A 60 6.64 13.59 -6.83
C VAL A 60 6.50 14.46 -5.59
N ASN A 61 5.38 14.34 -4.92
CA ASN A 61 5.13 14.86 -3.59
C ASN A 61 5.03 13.70 -2.58
N PRO A 62 6.12 13.37 -1.84
CA PRO A 62 6.13 12.27 -0.88
C PRO A 62 5.20 12.48 0.32
N PHE A 63 4.71 13.69 0.54
CA PHE A 63 3.85 14.00 1.70
C PHE A 63 2.36 13.70 1.46
N ILE A 64 1.92 13.34 0.24
CA ILE A 64 0.52 12.93 0.01
C ILE A 64 0.25 11.62 0.76
N GLY A 65 -0.74 11.63 1.64
CA GLY A 65 -1.13 10.48 2.47
C GLY A 65 -0.38 10.37 3.80
N THR A 66 0.44 11.36 4.18
CA THR A 66 1.08 11.40 5.51
C THR A 66 0.16 11.89 6.62
N ASP A 67 -1.09 12.21 6.28
CA ASP A 67 -2.13 12.65 7.21
C ASP A 67 -3.45 11.97 6.85
N ASN A 68 -4.51 12.16 7.64
CA ASN A 68 -5.84 11.60 7.40
C ASN A 68 -5.84 10.07 7.24
N PHE A 69 -5.05 9.36 8.05
CA PHE A 69 -4.95 7.88 8.06
C PHE A 69 -4.39 7.25 6.77
N GLY A 70 -3.69 8.03 5.93
CA GLY A 70 -3.03 7.49 4.74
C GLY A 70 -1.82 6.61 5.04
N ASP A 71 -1.18 6.85 6.19
CA ASP A 71 -0.05 6.08 6.75
C ASP A 71 1.13 5.93 5.78
N VAL A 72 1.36 6.97 4.97
CA VAL A 72 2.46 7.01 3.98
C VAL A 72 3.75 7.45 4.64
N CYS A 73 4.84 6.73 4.38
CA CYS A 73 6.20 7.10 4.78
C CYS A 73 6.81 8.06 3.75
N PRO A 74 7.12 9.33 4.10
CA PRO A 74 7.76 10.27 3.19
C PRO A 74 9.28 10.16 3.19
N GLY A 75 9.86 9.22 3.94
CA GLY A 75 11.28 9.08 4.17
C GLY A 75 12.10 8.74 2.93
N ALA A 76 13.41 8.86 3.07
CA ALA A 76 14.34 8.50 1.99
C ALA A 76 14.36 6.99 1.75
N SER A 77 14.10 6.57 0.51
CA SER A 77 14.08 5.17 0.06
C SER A 77 14.42 5.06 -1.42
N ILE A 78 14.70 3.84 -1.90
CA ILE A 78 14.70 3.50 -3.32
C ILE A 78 13.46 2.66 -3.66
N PRO A 79 13.11 2.45 -4.95
CA PRO A 79 11.99 1.57 -5.31
C PRO A 79 12.14 0.19 -4.66
N PHE A 80 11.11 -0.22 -3.90
CA PHE A 80 11.08 -1.49 -3.14
C PHE A 80 12.28 -1.68 -2.18
N GLY A 81 12.92 -0.60 -1.73
CA GLY A 81 14.04 -0.68 -0.78
C GLY A 81 13.59 -1.20 0.58
N MET A 82 14.41 -2.08 1.19
CA MET A 82 14.21 -2.53 2.57
C MET A 82 14.45 -1.38 3.55
N ALA A 83 15.50 -0.58 3.34
CA ALA A 83 15.79 0.59 4.16
C ALA A 83 14.93 1.80 3.74
N LYS A 84 14.25 2.41 4.73
CA LYS A 84 13.46 3.66 4.59
C LYS A 84 13.75 4.55 5.79
N PHE A 85 14.50 5.61 5.54
CA PHE A 85 14.93 6.54 6.59
C PHE A 85 13.90 7.64 6.78
N SER A 86 13.20 7.62 7.89
CA SER A 86 12.15 8.58 8.24
C SER A 86 12.21 8.95 9.72
N PRO A 87 11.77 10.15 10.12
CA PRO A 87 11.62 10.45 11.53
C PRO A 87 10.43 9.70 12.15
N ASP A 88 10.61 9.28 13.41
CA ASP A 88 9.55 8.77 14.26
C ASP A 88 9.00 9.90 15.13
N MET A 89 7.67 10.01 15.19
CA MET A 89 6.98 11.13 15.83
C MET A 89 5.95 10.67 16.85
N THR A 90 5.59 11.58 17.75
CA THR A 90 4.44 11.41 18.63
C THR A 90 3.12 11.55 17.86
N GLY A 91 2.00 11.21 18.51
CA GLY A 91 0.68 11.27 17.92
C GLY A 91 0.31 9.99 17.17
N TYR A 92 -0.62 10.10 16.21
CA TYR A 92 -0.97 8.99 15.34
C TYR A 92 -0.05 9.02 14.11
N ALA A 93 1.01 8.25 14.17
CA ALA A 93 2.07 8.20 13.15
C ALA A 93 2.50 6.76 12.84
N PRO A 94 1.62 5.90 12.26
CA PRO A 94 1.93 4.48 12.03
C PRO A 94 3.10 4.26 11.06
N ALA A 95 3.35 5.18 10.13
CA ALA A 95 4.52 5.18 9.25
C ALA A 95 5.65 6.09 9.74
N GLY A 96 5.68 6.41 11.02
CA GLY A 96 6.68 7.27 11.68
C GLY A 96 6.36 8.75 11.60
N TYR A 97 5.94 9.27 10.47
CA TYR A 97 5.82 10.70 10.18
C TYR A 97 4.36 11.18 10.08
N VAL A 98 4.11 12.39 10.63
CA VAL A 98 2.88 13.17 10.39
C VAL A 98 3.20 14.64 10.13
N THR A 99 2.33 15.36 9.41
CA THR A 99 2.53 16.78 9.09
C THR A 99 2.15 17.74 10.22
N ASP A 100 1.52 17.26 11.30
CA ASP A 100 1.15 18.07 12.47
C ASP A 100 2.40 18.61 13.19
N ASN A 101 2.61 19.91 13.13
CA ASN A 101 3.76 20.59 13.75
C ASN A 101 3.70 20.66 15.28
N THR A 102 2.63 20.19 15.90
CA THR A 102 2.52 20.08 17.36
C THR A 102 3.06 18.76 17.90
N GLN A 103 3.32 17.80 17.00
CA GLN A 103 3.90 16.52 17.35
C GLN A 103 5.44 16.61 17.41
N PHE A 104 6.03 15.84 18.32
CA PHE A 104 7.46 15.85 18.56
C PHE A 104 8.17 14.82 17.71
N ILE A 105 9.39 15.13 17.27
CA ILE A 105 10.35 14.19 16.68
C ILE A 105 11.03 13.43 17.83
N ARG A 106 11.07 12.09 17.73
CA ARG A 106 11.72 11.16 18.65
C ARG A 106 13.13 10.79 18.23
N GLY A 107 13.31 10.66 16.93
CA GLY A 107 14.56 10.31 16.26
C GLY A 107 14.31 10.06 14.77
N MET A 108 15.30 9.58 14.07
CA MET A 108 15.21 9.05 12.70
C MET A 108 15.56 7.57 12.74
N SER A 109 14.75 6.72 12.16
CA SER A 109 15.01 5.28 12.07
C SER A 109 15.14 4.81 10.63
N PRO A 110 15.92 3.76 10.35
CA PRO A 110 16.20 3.27 9.01
C PRO A 110 15.19 2.28 8.46
N LEU A 111 14.22 1.84 9.27
CA LEU A 111 13.23 0.83 8.92
C LEU A 111 11.82 1.36 9.12
N HIS A 112 11.06 1.40 8.01
CA HIS A 112 9.64 1.74 7.99
C HIS A 112 8.91 0.97 6.90
N ASP A 113 7.59 0.84 7.07
CA ASP A 113 6.66 0.51 5.99
C ASP A 113 5.90 1.75 5.53
N SER A 114 5.19 1.63 4.42
CA SER A 114 4.37 2.69 3.87
C SER A 114 2.99 2.16 3.50
N GLY A 115 1.94 2.86 3.94
CA GLY A 115 0.57 2.48 3.65
C GLY A 115 0.15 1.19 4.34
N THR A 116 0.64 0.91 5.55
CA THR A 116 0.21 -0.25 6.33
C THR A 116 -1.00 0.10 7.20
N GLY A 117 -2.01 -0.76 7.26
CA GLY A 117 -3.24 -0.50 8.02
C GLY A 117 -3.12 -0.64 9.54
N SER A 118 -1.93 -0.84 10.11
CA SER A 118 -1.75 -0.95 11.56
C SER A 118 -1.83 0.39 12.25
N SER A 119 -2.74 0.53 13.20
CA SER A 119 -2.83 1.72 14.04
C SER A 119 -1.63 1.94 14.96
N LEU A 120 -0.81 0.90 15.18
CA LEU A 120 0.38 0.95 16.03
C LEU A 120 1.65 1.21 15.23
N GLY A 121 1.60 1.09 13.89
CA GLY A 121 2.75 1.20 13.02
C GLY A 121 3.52 -0.11 12.86
N THR A 122 4.53 -0.06 11.98
CA THR A 122 5.38 -1.18 11.61
C THR A 122 6.83 -0.71 11.60
N TYR A 123 7.74 -1.43 12.26
CA TYR A 123 9.14 -1.04 12.42
C TYR A 123 9.36 0.23 13.28
N GLY A 124 10.19 1.19 12.85
CA GLY A 124 10.65 2.32 13.65
C GLY A 124 11.77 1.92 14.63
N ASN A 125 12.53 0.88 14.28
CA ASN A 125 13.63 0.37 15.10
C ASN A 125 14.89 1.23 14.94
N PHE A 126 15.68 1.32 16.01
CA PHE A 126 17.00 1.93 15.98
C PHE A 126 17.00 3.44 15.75
N GLU A 127 16.09 4.15 16.37
CA GLU A 127 16.02 5.62 16.30
C GLU A 127 17.34 6.28 16.73
N ILE A 128 17.87 7.19 15.89
CA ILE A 128 18.97 8.08 16.26
C ILE A 128 18.47 9.52 16.42
N MET A 129 18.80 10.14 17.58
CA MET A 129 18.41 11.51 17.87
C MET A 129 19.62 12.37 18.18
N PRO A 130 19.87 13.48 17.43
CA PRO A 130 20.95 14.42 17.69
C PRO A 130 20.61 15.34 18.88
N LEU A 131 21.55 15.54 19.77
CA LEU A 131 21.39 16.30 21.00
C LEU A 131 22.40 17.45 21.15
N LEU A 132 21.99 18.46 21.93
CA LEU A 132 22.89 19.49 22.48
C LEU A 132 23.02 19.27 23.99
N CYS A 133 24.24 18.87 24.45
CA CYS A 133 24.52 18.59 25.86
C CYS A 133 25.59 19.54 26.37
N PRO A 134 25.28 20.79 26.79
CA PRO A 134 26.26 21.79 27.15
C PRO A 134 27.12 21.44 28.38
N GLY A 135 26.64 20.53 29.22
CA GLY A 135 27.39 20.03 30.38
C GLY A 135 28.13 18.72 30.18
N GLY A 136 28.17 18.20 28.92
CA GLY A 136 28.80 16.92 28.58
C GLY A 136 27.89 15.71 28.77
N PHE A 137 28.45 14.52 28.68
CA PHE A 137 27.77 13.21 28.63
C PHE A 137 26.70 13.01 29.70
N ASP A 138 27.02 13.33 30.96
CA ASP A 138 26.12 13.11 32.10
C ASP A 138 24.88 14.03 32.08
N THR A 139 24.91 15.12 31.31
CA THR A 139 23.82 16.10 31.24
C THR A 139 22.89 15.91 30.02
N CYS A 140 23.22 14.95 29.15
CA CYS A 140 22.35 14.59 28.04
C CYS A 140 21.04 13.99 28.53
N THR A 141 19.94 14.40 27.91
CA THR A 141 18.62 13.78 28.15
C THR A 141 18.44 12.61 27.17
N THR A 142 18.31 11.40 27.67
CA THR A 142 18.34 10.19 26.86
C THR A 142 16.98 9.49 26.72
N THR A 143 16.10 9.61 27.72
CA THR A 143 14.75 9.02 27.65
C THR A 143 13.91 9.68 26.58
N LEU A 144 12.94 8.95 26.02
CA LEU A 144 12.06 9.42 24.93
C LEU A 144 11.45 10.79 25.23
N ALA A 145 10.68 10.89 26.31
CA ALA A 145 9.98 12.12 26.66
C ALA A 145 10.90 13.32 26.97
N ALA A 146 12.17 13.06 27.35
CA ALA A 146 13.12 14.10 27.66
C ALA A 146 13.94 14.58 26.44
N ARG A 147 14.13 13.71 25.42
CA ARG A 147 14.87 14.02 24.21
C ARG A 147 14.00 14.54 23.06
N GLU A 148 12.67 14.31 23.10
CA GLU A 148 11.72 14.74 22.06
C GLU A 148 11.83 16.23 21.75
N ARG A 149 11.78 16.60 20.45
CA ARG A 149 11.91 17.98 19.99
C ARG A 149 10.85 18.30 18.93
N LEU A 150 10.35 19.54 18.96
CA LEU A 150 9.57 20.07 17.84
C LEU A 150 10.44 20.32 16.63
N ARG A 151 9.86 20.20 15.44
CA ARG A 151 10.49 20.68 14.21
C ARG A 151 10.18 22.16 13.98
N LYS A 152 11.02 22.83 13.22
CA LYS A 152 10.72 24.17 12.71
C LYS A 152 9.69 24.09 11.60
N ASN A 153 8.70 24.96 11.65
CA ASN A 153 7.69 25.06 10.61
C ASN A 153 8.31 25.30 9.23
N ASN A 154 7.80 24.60 8.20
CA ASN A 154 8.19 24.74 6.80
C ASN A 154 9.66 24.39 6.51
N THR A 155 10.28 23.53 7.30
CA THR A 155 11.64 23.04 7.03
C THR A 155 11.66 21.63 6.45
N ASP A 156 10.54 20.92 6.50
CA ASP A 156 10.43 19.59 5.96
C ASP A 156 10.55 19.63 4.43
N ASP A 157 11.43 18.81 3.90
CA ASP A 157 11.61 18.63 2.46
C ASP A 157 11.83 17.15 2.17
N ALA A 158 11.22 16.66 1.08
CA ALA A 158 11.35 15.29 0.64
C ALA A 158 11.26 15.20 -0.89
N SER A 159 12.03 14.29 -1.44
CA SER A 159 11.97 13.89 -2.85
C SER A 159 12.35 12.42 -2.97
N PRO A 160 12.05 11.74 -4.07
CA PRO A 160 12.47 10.36 -4.24
C PRO A 160 13.95 10.14 -3.94
N GLY A 161 14.23 9.36 -2.88
CA GLY A 161 15.58 9.08 -2.40
C GLY A 161 16.16 10.05 -1.39
N TYR A 162 15.45 11.10 -0.98
CA TYR A 162 15.91 12.12 -0.03
C TYR A 162 14.81 12.58 0.93
N PHE A 163 15.21 12.84 2.19
CA PHE A 163 14.36 13.47 3.21
C PHE A 163 15.17 14.43 4.07
N SER A 164 14.56 15.54 4.52
CA SER A 164 15.16 16.43 5.52
C SER A 164 14.14 17.19 6.36
N LEU A 165 14.55 17.58 7.58
CA LEU A 165 13.87 18.52 8.46
C LEU A 165 14.87 19.28 9.38
N THR A 166 14.40 20.33 10.03
CA THR A 166 15.21 21.06 11.03
C THR A 166 14.48 21.09 12.36
N LEU A 167 15.13 20.66 13.44
CA LEU A 167 14.61 20.73 14.80
C LEU A 167 14.55 22.18 15.33
N ASP A 168 13.74 22.43 16.36
CA ASP A 168 13.58 23.75 17.00
C ASP A 168 14.88 24.32 17.56
N ASN A 169 15.84 23.45 17.93
CA ASN A 169 17.18 23.80 18.40
C ASN A 169 18.20 24.08 17.28
N ASN A 170 17.76 24.14 16.01
CA ASN A 170 18.56 24.39 14.80
C ASN A 170 19.49 23.24 14.37
N ILE A 171 19.25 22.03 14.78
CA ILE A 171 19.91 20.86 14.19
C ILE A 171 19.11 20.47 12.94
N GLN A 172 19.77 20.35 11.78
CA GLN A 172 19.19 19.79 10.57
C GLN A 172 19.47 18.30 10.52
N MET A 173 18.48 17.52 10.14
CA MET A 173 18.55 16.09 9.90
C MET A 173 18.24 15.82 8.43
N GLU A 174 19.07 15.01 7.76
CA GLU A 174 18.92 14.65 6.35
C GLU A 174 19.21 13.15 6.19
N ALA A 175 18.56 12.50 5.22
CA ALA A 175 18.80 11.10 4.90
C ALA A 175 18.70 10.81 3.40
N THR A 176 19.46 9.82 2.95
CA THR A 176 19.37 9.16 1.65
C THR A 176 19.59 7.67 1.80
N ALA A 177 19.13 6.84 0.83
CA ALA A 177 19.05 5.39 0.98
C ALA A 177 19.56 4.61 -0.23
N THR A 178 19.99 3.39 0.06
CA THR A 178 20.15 2.27 -0.89
C THR A 178 19.17 1.15 -0.51
N ARG A 179 19.34 -0.08 -0.99
CA ARG A 179 18.40 -1.18 -0.70
C ARG A 179 18.36 -1.56 0.79
N ARG A 180 19.54 -1.70 1.43
CA ARG A 180 19.70 -2.18 2.83
C ARG A 180 20.54 -1.24 3.67
N ALA A 181 20.84 -0.06 3.15
CA ALA A 181 21.69 0.89 3.86
C ALA A 181 21.31 2.33 3.49
N GLY A 182 21.96 3.30 4.12
CA GLY A 182 21.79 4.71 3.79
C GLY A 182 22.81 5.58 4.50
N LEU A 183 22.73 6.87 4.22
CA LEU A 183 23.49 7.91 4.89
C LEU A 183 22.54 8.88 5.58
N GLU A 184 22.80 9.10 6.85
CA GLU A 184 22.19 10.17 7.64
C GLU A 184 23.20 11.30 7.79
N ARG A 185 22.74 12.53 7.64
CA ARG A 185 23.56 13.73 7.79
C ARG A 185 22.92 14.68 8.79
N PHE A 186 23.71 15.10 9.78
CA PHE A 186 23.27 16.00 10.83
C PHE A 186 24.13 17.28 10.81
N THR A 187 23.46 18.45 10.66
CA THR A 187 24.16 19.73 10.71
C THR A 187 23.82 20.47 11.99
N PHE A 188 24.83 20.71 12.82
CA PHE A 188 24.71 21.33 14.15
C PHE A 188 24.94 22.85 14.12
N PRO A 189 24.42 23.61 15.09
CA PRO A 189 24.76 25.00 15.30
C PRO A 189 26.27 25.18 15.51
N THR A 190 26.84 26.25 14.95
CA THR A 190 28.29 26.51 15.05
C THR A 190 28.77 26.57 16.49
N GLY A 191 29.79 25.79 16.80
CA GLY A 191 30.47 25.77 18.14
C GLY A 191 29.83 24.82 19.15
N SER A 192 28.76 24.10 18.79
CA SER A 192 28.20 23.05 19.63
C SER A 192 29.02 21.76 19.54
N THR A 193 28.90 20.90 20.54
CA THR A 193 29.42 19.54 20.52
C THR A 193 28.33 18.62 20.11
N PRO A 194 28.45 17.86 18.98
CA PRO A 194 27.48 16.88 18.56
C PRO A 194 27.39 15.71 19.56
N TYR A 195 26.21 15.45 20.07
CA TYR A 195 25.86 14.24 20.80
C TYR A 195 24.75 13.50 20.07
N PHE A 196 24.72 12.18 20.22
CA PHE A 196 23.69 11.33 19.65
C PHE A 196 23.23 10.29 20.64
N VAL A 197 21.94 10.13 20.76
CA VAL A 197 21.29 8.95 21.35
C VAL A 197 20.91 8.02 20.21
N LEU A 198 21.30 6.76 20.32
CA LEU A 198 20.82 5.67 19.48
C LEU A 198 20.00 4.74 20.37
N ASP A 199 18.75 4.48 19.99
CA ASP A 199 17.80 3.73 20.79
C ASP A 199 17.77 2.25 20.40
N LEU A 200 17.79 1.37 21.40
CA LEU A 200 17.66 -0.09 21.24
C LEU A 200 16.23 -0.57 21.45
N ALA A 201 15.51 0.03 22.39
CA ALA A 201 14.30 -0.57 22.97
C ALA A 201 12.99 -0.01 22.41
N ASN A 202 13.05 1.03 21.57
CA ASN A 202 11.85 1.61 20.97
C ASN A 202 11.62 1.09 19.55
N ASP A 203 10.37 1.00 19.21
CA ASP A 203 9.81 0.78 17.90
C ASP A 203 8.41 1.41 17.86
N LEU A 204 7.81 1.62 16.69
CA LEU A 204 6.49 2.24 16.57
C LEU A 204 5.40 1.49 17.35
N PRO A 205 5.33 0.14 17.32
CA PRO A 205 4.35 -0.63 18.10
C PRO A 205 4.65 -0.76 19.60
N ALA A 206 5.79 -0.29 20.09
CA ALA A 206 6.27 -0.52 21.46
C ALA A 206 6.35 -2.01 21.83
N SER A 207 6.95 -2.81 20.95
CA SER A 207 6.90 -4.29 20.99
C SER A 207 8.22 -4.96 21.40
N PHE A 208 9.24 -4.21 21.84
CA PHE A 208 10.58 -4.70 22.17
C PHE A 208 10.55 -5.90 23.11
N ALA A 209 11.22 -6.97 22.73
CA ALA A 209 11.28 -8.23 23.48
C ALA A 209 12.69 -8.65 23.95
N GLY A 210 13.69 -7.79 23.76
CA GLY A 210 15.08 -8.00 24.17
C GLY A 210 16.05 -7.68 23.05
N GLY A 211 17.30 -7.37 23.42
CA GLY A 211 18.32 -7.03 22.44
C GLY A 211 19.68 -6.71 23.07
N ASN A 212 20.61 -6.39 22.21
CA ASN A 212 21.98 -6.05 22.61
C ASN A 212 22.57 -4.95 21.72
N LEU A 213 23.57 -4.28 22.22
CA LEU A 213 24.42 -3.39 21.45
C LEU A 213 25.88 -3.50 21.85
N THR A 214 26.75 -3.20 20.89
CA THR A 214 28.19 -3.11 21.08
C THR A 214 28.73 -1.82 20.48
N ILE A 215 29.53 -1.07 21.23
CA ILE A 215 30.24 0.14 20.79
C ILE A 215 31.69 -0.21 20.55
N ASP A 216 32.21 -0.04 19.34
CA ASP A 216 33.64 -0.03 19.06
C ASP A 216 34.13 1.43 18.92
N PRO A 217 34.73 2.00 20.00
CA PRO A 217 35.13 3.40 19.96
C PRO A 217 36.34 3.64 19.03
N THR A 218 37.12 2.57 18.73
CA THR A 218 38.30 2.69 17.85
C THR A 218 37.88 2.79 16.37
N LEU A 219 36.82 2.06 16.00
CA LEU A 219 36.26 2.12 14.66
C LEU A 219 35.26 3.27 14.50
N GLY A 220 34.73 3.83 15.61
CA GLY A 220 33.59 4.70 15.59
C GLY A 220 32.31 3.96 15.09
N ARG A 221 32.08 2.75 15.60
CA ARG A 221 31.02 1.86 15.16
C ARG A 221 30.12 1.47 16.32
N VAL A 222 28.81 1.49 16.07
CA VAL A 222 27.81 0.90 16.99
C VAL A 222 27.05 -0.19 16.24
N MET A 223 27.10 -1.40 16.77
CA MET A 223 26.32 -2.55 16.31
C MET A 223 25.18 -2.78 17.29
N ILE A 224 23.98 -2.96 16.78
CA ILE A 224 22.76 -3.00 17.58
C ILE A 224 21.78 -3.99 16.98
N GLY A 225 21.06 -4.76 17.81
CA GLY A 225 20.07 -5.73 17.34
C GLY A 225 19.16 -6.21 18.45
N GLY A 226 18.02 -6.77 18.05
CA GLY A 226 17.03 -7.23 19.00
C GLY A 226 15.88 -8.02 18.38
N HIS A 227 14.85 -8.20 19.22
CA HIS A 227 13.62 -8.90 18.90
C HIS A 227 12.41 -8.02 19.18
N TRP A 228 11.43 -8.01 18.27
CA TRP A 228 10.21 -7.22 18.39
C TRP A 228 9.01 -8.03 17.96
N GLY A 229 7.82 -7.63 18.41
CA GLY A 229 6.57 -8.32 18.16
C GLY A 229 5.95 -8.01 16.78
N SER A 230 4.99 -8.85 16.40
CA SER A 230 4.20 -8.65 15.18
C SER A 230 3.23 -7.46 15.30
N SER A 231 3.10 -6.69 14.24
CA SER A 231 2.12 -5.60 14.13
C SER A 231 0.74 -6.05 13.67
N PHE A 232 0.65 -7.07 12.82
CA PHE A 232 -0.60 -7.50 12.16
C PHE A 232 -1.05 -8.92 12.48
N GLY A 233 -0.21 -9.71 13.07
CA GLY A 233 -0.46 -11.13 13.28
C GLY A 233 -0.65 -11.51 14.72
N PRO A 234 -0.65 -12.81 14.99
CA PRO A 234 -0.67 -13.33 16.34
C PRO A 234 0.50 -12.80 17.16
N GLY A 235 0.22 -12.17 18.30
CA GLY A 235 1.21 -11.51 19.15
C GLY A 235 2.25 -12.42 19.84
N ASN A 236 2.27 -13.70 19.49
CA ASN A 236 3.26 -14.69 19.95
C ASN A 236 4.46 -14.86 18.98
N PHE A 237 4.48 -14.16 17.86
CA PHE A 237 5.60 -14.15 16.94
C PHE A 237 6.52 -12.95 17.19
N HIS A 238 7.82 -13.16 16.99
CA HIS A 238 8.83 -12.10 17.08
C HIS A 238 9.72 -12.15 15.86
N TYR A 239 10.00 -10.96 15.28
CA TYR A 239 11.02 -10.81 14.26
C TYR A 239 12.33 -10.33 14.88
N GLN A 240 13.43 -10.54 14.17
CA GLN A 240 14.74 -9.98 14.49
C GLN A 240 15.09 -8.86 13.52
N ALA A 241 15.73 -7.83 14.04
CA ALA A 241 16.32 -6.78 13.23
C ALA A 241 17.66 -6.36 13.81
N PHE A 242 18.56 -5.92 12.95
CA PHE A 242 19.92 -5.52 13.29
C PHE A 242 20.31 -4.28 12.50
N ALA A 243 21.11 -3.41 13.12
CA ALA A 243 21.69 -2.27 12.44
C ALA A 243 23.17 -2.07 12.80
N CYS A 244 23.88 -1.43 11.90
CA CYS A 244 25.28 -1.04 12.07
C CYS A 244 25.41 0.45 11.74
N TYR A 245 25.84 1.24 12.71
CA TYR A 245 26.05 2.68 12.60
C TYR A 245 27.56 2.97 12.55
N ASP A 246 28.05 3.41 11.40
CA ASP A 246 29.43 3.86 11.24
C ASP A 246 29.50 5.38 11.25
N LEU A 247 30.22 5.92 12.22
CA LEU A 247 30.35 7.34 12.45
C LEU A 247 31.46 7.89 11.54
N LEU A 248 31.09 8.15 10.28
CA LEU A 248 32.02 8.63 9.25
C LEU A 248 32.09 10.16 9.27
N ASP A 249 33.28 10.70 9.39
CA ASP A 249 33.53 12.10 9.07
C ASP A 249 34.94 12.22 8.50
N GLY A 250 35.08 12.16 7.18
CA GLY A 250 36.35 12.31 6.47
C GLY A 250 37.44 11.25 6.80
N GLY A 251 37.00 10.12 7.39
CA GLY A 251 37.89 9.04 7.90
C GLY A 251 37.47 8.57 9.28
N LYS A 252 38.05 7.45 9.79
CA LYS A 252 37.75 6.90 11.12
C LYS A 252 37.97 7.95 12.19
N GLN A 253 36.93 8.43 12.85
CA GLN A 253 37.02 9.33 13.98
C GLN A 253 36.91 8.56 15.29
N GLU A 254 37.81 8.79 16.23
CA GLU A 254 37.66 8.30 17.59
C GLU A 254 36.50 9.09 18.26
N LEU A 255 35.65 8.37 18.98
CA LEU A 255 34.59 8.98 19.80
C LEU A 255 35.25 9.73 20.98
N ALA A 256 34.75 10.93 21.26
CA ALA A 256 35.26 11.71 22.42
C ALA A 256 34.72 11.18 23.75
N GLU A 257 33.42 10.99 23.80
CA GLU A 257 32.70 10.38 24.91
C GLU A 257 31.70 9.37 24.32
N TYR A 258 31.63 8.21 24.95
CA TYR A 258 30.70 7.13 24.52
C TYR A 258 30.29 6.29 25.72
N GLY A 259 29.15 5.65 25.63
CA GLY A 259 28.68 4.71 26.63
C GLY A 259 27.25 4.26 26.36
N VAL A 260 26.75 3.46 27.26
CA VAL A 260 25.38 2.99 27.24
C VAL A 260 24.51 3.81 28.19
N TRP A 261 23.21 3.83 27.93
CA TRP A 261 22.21 4.41 28.82
C TRP A 261 21.03 3.47 29.00
N THR A 262 20.38 3.59 30.15
CA THR A 262 19.14 2.89 30.48
C THR A 262 18.20 3.87 31.17
N GLY A 263 16.94 3.82 30.80
CA GLY A 263 15.91 4.69 31.36
C GLY A 263 14.59 3.94 31.53
N ASP A 264 13.61 4.62 32.09
CA ASP A 264 12.24 4.15 32.16
C ASP A 264 11.27 5.34 32.16
N THR A 265 9.97 5.06 32.08
CA THR A 265 8.91 6.06 32.13
C THR A 265 8.71 6.70 33.52
N GLU A 266 9.34 6.17 34.58
CA GLU A 266 9.27 6.68 35.96
C GLU A 266 10.38 7.70 36.26
N GLY A 267 11.30 7.92 35.29
CA GLY A 267 12.32 8.96 35.36
C GLY A 267 13.73 8.45 35.67
N LEU A 268 13.98 7.16 35.59
CA LEU A 268 15.34 6.62 35.55
C LEU A 268 16.03 7.09 34.25
N ASP A 269 17.22 7.68 34.40
CA ASP A 269 18.10 8.07 33.29
C ASP A 269 19.56 7.81 33.73
N ALA A 270 19.95 6.54 33.71
CA ALA A 270 21.28 6.10 34.15
C ALA A 270 22.24 5.97 32.96
N LYS A 271 23.46 6.53 33.11
CA LYS A 271 24.46 6.56 32.05
C LYS A 271 25.74 5.85 32.49
N GLY A 272 26.25 5.01 31.60
CA GLY A 272 27.49 4.26 31.80
C GLY A 272 28.60 4.76 30.87
N LEU A 273 29.23 5.90 31.21
CA LEU A 273 30.38 6.42 30.45
C LEU A 273 31.51 5.39 30.35
N GLY A 274 31.98 5.14 29.12
CA GLY A 274 33.03 4.16 28.83
C GLY A 274 32.54 2.72 28.74
N GLN A 275 31.28 2.44 29.00
CA GLN A 275 30.68 1.11 28.78
C GLN A 275 30.44 0.87 27.30
N THR A 276 30.86 -0.29 26.80
CA THR A 276 30.81 -0.63 25.36
C THR A 276 29.78 -1.71 25.02
N HIS A 277 29.16 -2.30 25.99
CA HIS A 277 28.18 -3.39 25.77
C HIS A 277 26.94 -3.19 26.63
N LEU A 278 25.80 -3.46 26.04
CA LEU A 278 24.52 -3.58 26.71
C LEU A 278 23.84 -4.86 26.23
N ASN A 279 23.29 -5.63 27.15
CA ASN A 279 22.48 -6.80 26.84
C ASN A 279 21.22 -6.76 27.73
N LEU A 280 20.06 -6.75 27.10
CA LEU A 280 18.77 -6.73 27.76
C LEU A 280 18.00 -8.00 27.41
N SER A 281 17.81 -8.86 28.40
CA SER A 281 16.83 -9.95 28.31
C SER A 281 15.62 -9.55 29.14
N ILE A 282 14.48 -9.38 28.48
CA ILE A 282 13.28 -8.96 29.18
C ILE A 282 12.59 -10.15 29.85
N ASN A 283 12.77 -10.24 31.16
CA ASN A 283 11.83 -10.98 32.03
C ASN A 283 10.80 -9.97 32.55
N LEU A 284 9.71 -9.80 31.82
CA LEU A 284 8.71 -8.79 32.06
C LEU A 284 7.91 -9.01 33.35
N ILE A 285 8.06 -8.08 34.26
CA ILE A 285 6.97 -7.66 35.15
C ILE A 285 6.87 -6.13 35.00
N GLY A 286 6.15 -5.66 33.96
CA GLY A 286 5.49 -4.36 33.98
C GLY A 286 6.32 -3.08 33.80
N GLY A 287 7.54 -3.11 33.28
CA GLY A 287 8.32 -1.91 33.01
C GLY A 287 8.51 -1.64 31.52
N VAL A 288 8.29 -0.41 31.05
CA VAL A 288 8.76 0.03 29.75
C VAL A 288 10.23 0.40 29.91
N TYR A 289 11.12 -0.38 29.29
CA TYR A 289 12.54 -0.08 29.26
C TYR A 289 12.85 0.83 28.08
N GLU A 290 13.67 1.82 28.34
CA GLU A 290 14.32 2.66 27.35
C GLU A 290 15.82 2.43 27.47
N SER A 291 16.55 2.25 26.36
CA SER A 291 17.97 1.98 26.47
C SER A 291 18.66 2.09 25.12
N GLY A 292 19.97 2.32 25.16
CA GLY A 292 20.73 2.41 23.93
C GLY A 292 22.18 2.90 24.13
N ALA A 293 22.74 3.48 23.06
CA ALA A 293 24.06 4.13 23.08
C ALA A 293 23.93 5.65 23.17
N LEU A 294 24.91 6.29 23.82
CA LEU A 294 25.13 7.73 23.84
C LEU A 294 26.57 8.00 23.46
N PHE A 295 26.81 8.89 22.50
CA PHE A 295 28.18 9.19 22.05
C PHE A 295 28.34 10.60 21.51
N SER A 296 29.58 11.10 21.45
CA SER A 296 29.96 12.39 20.90
C SER A 296 31.26 12.32 20.10
N TYR A 297 31.53 13.37 19.32
CA TYR A 297 32.68 13.47 18.42
C TYR A 297 33.81 14.34 19.02
N ALA A 298 35.07 13.90 18.93
CA ALA A 298 36.22 14.57 19.48
C ALA A 298 36.47 15.96 18.89
N ASN A 299 36.27 16.13 17.56
CA ASN A 299 36.65 17.35 16.84
C ASN A 299 35.49 18.35 16.70
N LYS A 300 34.38 18.13 17.36
CA LYS A 300 33.17 19.00 17.30
C LYS A 300 32.81 19.42 15.86
N PRO A 301 32.63 18.48 14.93
CA PRO A 301 32.31 18.80 13.56
C PRO A 301 30.94 19.51 13.47
N LYS A 302 30.84 20.47 12.56
CA LYS A 302 29.55 21.15 12.31
C LYS A 302 28.56 20.22 11.63
N THR A 303 29.04 19.39 10.71
CA THR A 303 28.25 18.40 9.99
C THR A 303 28.80 17.01 10.29
N VAL A 304 27.93 16.07 10.58
CA VAL A 304 28.24 14.67 10.85
C VAL A 304 27.51 13.81 9.83
N ASN A 305 28.24 12.89 9.17
CA ASN A 305 27.66 11.87 8.33
C ASN A 305 27.76 10.52 9.06
N ILE A 306 26.66 9.78 9.07
CA ILE A 306 26.58 8.45 9.66
C ILE A 306 26.14 7.48 8.56
N ARG A 307 26.94 6.43 8.34
CA ARG A 307 26.57 5.34 7.45
C ARG A 307 25.83 4.29 8.25
N VAL A 308 24.64 3.92 7.77
CA VAL A 308 23.76 2.97 8.46
C VAL A 308 23.49 1.80 7.53
N GLY A 309 23.68 0.57 8.03
CA GLY A 309 23.23 -0.64 7.37
C GLY A 309 22.22 -1.37 8.24
N VAL A 310 21.26 -2.03 7.61
CA VAL A 310 20.23 -2.83 8.28
C VAL A 310 20.28 -4.28 7.79
N SER A 311 19.86 -5.20 8.64
CA SER A 311 19.73 -6.63 8.31
C SER A 311 18.67 -7.28 9.18
N PHE A 312 18.04 -8.34 8.67
CA PHE A 312 17.22 -9.25 9.46
C PHE A 312 17.99 -10.50 9.91
N ARG A 313 19.30 -10.61 9.62
CA ARG A 313 20.12 -11.79 9.91
C ARG A 313 21.06 -11.62 11.08
N SER A 314 21.88 -10.58 11.06
CA SER A 314 22.86 -10.30 12.14
C SER A 314 23.41 -8.88 12.07
N GLU A 315 24.08 -8.46 13.16
CA GLU A 315 24.82 -7.19 13.23
C GLU A 315 25.96 -7.15 12.20
N GLU A 316 26.70 -8.26 12.02
CA GLU A 316 27.79 -8.36 11.04
C GLU A 316 27.25 -8.21 9.62
N GLN A 317 26.08 -8.79 9.31
CA GLN A 317 25.47 -8.63 8.00
C GLN A 317 25.00 -7.18 7.78
N ALA A 318 24.46 -6.51 8.79
CA ALA A 318 24.11 -5.10 8.72
C ALA A 318 25.34 -4.23 8.40
N CYS A 319 26.49 -4.49 9.05
CA CYS A 319 27.75 -3.81 8.74
C CYS A 319 28.24 -4.11 7.31
N ALA A 320 28.16 -5.38 6.87
CA ALA A 320 28.53 -5.77 5.51
C ALA A 320 27.64 -5.10 4.45
N ASN A 321 26.33 -4.94 4.72
CA ASN A 321 25.40 -4.21 3.86
C ASN A 321 25.81 -2.72 3.74
N ALA A 322 26.11 -2.05 4.85
CA ALA A 322 26.60 -0.69 4.86
C ALA A 322 27.91 -0.52 4.07
N GLU A 323 28.86 -1.44 4.27
CA GLU A 323 30.15 -1.41 3.60
C GLU A 323 30.05 -1.68 2.09
N SER A 324 29.20 -2.62 1.68
CA SER A 324 29.04 -3.00 0.27
C SER A 324 28.21 -2.02 -0.54
N GLU A 325 27.15 -1.47 0.05
CA GLU A 325 26.19 -0.61 -0.68
C GLU A 325 26.59 0.87 -0.67
N ILE A 326 27.23 1.34 0.39
CA ILE A 326 27.67 2.72 0.56
C ILE A 326 29.20 2.85 0.36
N GLY A 327 29.97 1.98 1.01
CA GLY A 327 31.45 2.05 0.97
C GLY A 327 31.97 3.41 1.46
N ASN A 328 32.63 4.13 0.54
CA ASN A 328 33.18 5.48 0.79
C ASN A 328 32.43 6.56 0.00
N ALA A 329 31.25 6.27 -0.55
CA ALA A 329 30.47 7.24 -1.31
C ALA A 329 30.02 8.41 -0.42
N THR A 330 29.95 9.59 -1.00
CA THR A 330 29.44 10.79 -0.36
C THR A 330 27.91 10.76 -0.28
N PHE A 331 27.35 11.61 0.55
CA PHE A 331 25.89 11.75 0.66
C PHE A 331 25.26 12.09 -0.69
N GLU A 332 25.86 13.03 -1.43
CA GLU A 332 25.37 13.47 -2.73
C GLU A 332 25.47 12.37 -3.83
N GLU A 333 26.48 11.50 -3.74
CA GLU A 333 26.59 10.36 -4.67
C GLU A 333 25.51 9.32 -4.43
N ILE A 334 25.17 9.01 -3.17
CA ILE A 334 24.08 8.07 -2.82
C ILE A 334 22.72 8.68 -3.17
N GLU A 335 22.50 9.95 -2.83
CA GLU A 335 21.26 10.67 -3.23
C GLU A 335 21.06 10.64 -4.75
N ALA A 336 22.12 10.91 -5.53
CA ALA A 336 22.04 10.87 -7.00
C ALA A 336 21.73 9.46 -7.53
N GLN A 337 22.29 8.41 -6.92
CA GLN A 337 21.99 7.01 -7.28
C GLN A 337 20.54 6.65 -6.96
N ALA A 338 20.05 7.01 -5.77
CA ALA A 338 18.66 6.79 -5.38
C ALA A 338 17.69 7.51 -6.32
N LYS A 339 17.97 8.78 -6.64
CA LYS A 339 17.19 9.56 -7.61
C LYS A 339 17.19 8.91 -9.00
N ALA A 340 18.31 8.37 -9.46
CA ALA A 340 18.40 7.71 -10.77
C ALA A 340 17.52 6.45 -10.85
N LEU A 341 17.48 5.64 -9.80
CA LEU A 341 16.59 4.47 -9.70
C LEU A 341 15.12 4.88 -9.75
N TRP A 342 14.75 5.96 -9.05
CA TRP A 342 13.41 6.51 -9.11
C TRP A 342 13.06 7.08 -10.49
N GLN A 343 13.99 7.77 -11.15
CA GLN A 343 13.80 8.25 -12.52
C GLN A 343 13.52 7.09 -13.48
N GLU A 344 14.30 6.01 -13.40
CA GLU A 344 14.08 4.80 -14.18
C GLU A 344 12.69 4.20 -13.94
N LYS A 345 12.29 4.09 -12.66
CA LYS A 345 10.98 3.54 -12.29
C LYS A 345 9.83 4.39 -12.79
N LEU A 346 9.87 5.69 -12.58
CA LEU A 346 8.80 6.62 -12.92
C LEU A 346 8.67 6.87 -14.42
N SER A 347 9.79 6.82 -15.17
CA SER A 347 9.79 6.96 -16.63
C SER A 347 9.15 5.78 -17.37
N LYS A 348 8.82 4.67 -16.69
CA LYS A 348 8.04 3.58 -17.29
C LYS A 348 6.63 4.02 -17.71
N ILE A 349 6.12 5.11 -17.15
CA ILE A 349 4.86 5.75 -17.56
C ILE A 349 5.12 7.23 -17.80
N GLU A 350 5.15 7.64 -19.07
CA GLU A 350 5.36 9.00 -19.50
C GLU A 350 4.04 9.66 -19.90
N ILE A 351 3.80 10.92 -19.49
CA ILE A 351 2.61 11.68 -19.89
C ILE A 351 2.99 12.94 -20.65
N ASP A 352 2.06 13.50 -21.41
CA ASP A 352 2.19 14.86 -21.95
C ASP A 352 2.00 15.88 -20.83
N VAL A 353 3.08 16.20 -20.11
CA VAL A 353 3.08 17.12 -18.97
C VAL A 353 2.52 18.50 -19.32
N PRO A 354 2.92 19.15 -20.45
CA PRO A 354 2.37 20.46 -20.81
C PRO A 354 0.86 20.45 -21.08
N GLY A 355 0.32 19.35 -21.57
CA GLY A 355 -1.11 19.21 -21.89
C GLY A 355 -1.97 18.72 -20.71
N THR A 356 -1.34 18.31 -19.61
CA THR A 356 -2.00 17.74 -18.44
C THR A 356 -2.15 18.78 -17.32
N PRO A 357 -3.30 18.84 -16.59
CA PRO A 357 -3.40 19.73 -15.43
C PRO A 357 -2.31 19.46 -14.39
N PRO A 358 -1.70 20.50 -13.79
CA PRO A 358 -0.59 20.34 -12.85
C PRO A 358 -0.88 19.39 -11.67
N ASN A 359 -2.05 19.50 -11.07
CA ASN A 359 -2.47 18.63 -9.98
C ASN A 359 -2.64 17.17 -10.41
N VAL A 360 -3.04 16.90 -11.65
CA VAL A 360 -3.11 15.55 -12.22
C VAL A 360 -1.71 14.96 -12.39
N THR A 361 -0.76 15.76 -12.90
CA THR A 361 0.65 15.35 -13.01
C THR A 361 1.23 14.99 -11.65
N GLU A 362 1.04 15.85 -10.65
CA GLU A 362 1.51 15.63 -9.28
C GLU A 362 0.86 14.39 -8.65
N MET A 363 -0.47 14.25 -8.75
CA MET A 363 -1.18 13.06 -8.25
C MET A 363 -0.69 11.77 -8.90
N LEU A 364 -0.49 11.75 -10.23
CA LEU A 364 -0.06 10.55 -10.94
C LEU A 364 1.34 10.11 -10.52
N TYR A 365 2.34 11.01 -10.59
CA TYR A 365 3.71 10.62 -10.25
C TYR A 365 3.89 10.32 -8.77
N SER A 366 3.16 11.01 -7.88
CA SER A 366 3.14 10.67 -6.46
C SER A 366 2.47 9.32 -6.20
N SER A 367 1.48 8.93 -7.00
CA SER A 367 0.86 7.60 -6.92
C SER A 367 1.79 6.51 -7.43
N LEU A 368 2.46 6.71 -8.57
CA LEU A 368 3.47 5.76 -9.07
C LEU A 368 4.63 5.58 -8.08
N TYR A 369 5.02 6.64 -7.39
CA TYR A 369 6.01 6.60 -6.31
C TYR A 369 5.52 5.76 -5.14
N ARG A 370 4.33 6.03 -4.57
CA ARG A 370 3.76 5.25 -3.46
C ARG A 370 3.55 3.78 -3.82
N GLY A 371 3.07 3.47 -5.03
CA GLY A 371 2.95 2.11 -5.55
C GLY A 371 4.28 1.40 -5.82
N SER A 372 5.41 1.99 -5.40
CA SER A 372 6.74 1.39 -5.51
C SER A 372 7.56 1.51 -4.22
N LEU A 373 6.94 1.96 -3.11
CA LEU A 373 7.58 2.02 -1.80
C LEU A 373 7.61 0.64 -1.11
N THR A 374 6.54 -0.10 -1.19
CA THR A 374 6.32 -1.43 -0.60
C THR A 374 5.82 -2.38 -1.70
N PRO A 375 6.08 -3.70 -1.64
CA PRO A 375 6.78 -4.46 -0.61
C PRO A 375 8.29 -4.21 -0.58
N ASN A 376 8.95 -4.65 0.51
CA ASN A 376 10.38 -4.40 0.77
C ASN A 376 11.23 -5.55 0.24
N ASN A 377 12.12 -5.31 -0.72
CA ASN A 377 13.03 -6.34 -1.22
C ASN A 377 14.11 -6.66 -0.16
N ALA A 378 13.82 -7.68 0.62
CA ALA A 378 14.69 -8.24 1.66
C ALA A 378 15.35 -9.56 1.21
N THR A 379 15.57 -9.76 -0.09
CA THR A 379 16.32 -10.90 -0.64
C THR A 379 17.71 -10.96 0.02
N ASP A 380 18.11 -12.15 0.44
CA ASP A 380 19.32 -12.46 1.25
C ASP A 380 19.25 -12.06 2.74
N GLU A 381 18.13 -11.45 3.19
CA GLU A 381 17.89 -11.03 4.58
C GLU A 381 16.88 -11.93 5.31
N THR A 382 16.78 -13.17 4.89
CA THR A 382 15.74 -14.12 5.35
C THR A 382 16.06 -14.73 6.70
N GLN A 383 15.01 -15.01 7.47
CA GLN A 383 15.06 -15.69 8.76
C GLN A 383 13.96 -16.77 8.89
N GLY A 384 13.99 -17.54 9.98
CA GLY A 384 12.98 -18.53 10.27
C GLY A 384 12.89 -19.62 9.18
N VAL A 385 11.68 -19.93 8.71
CA VAL A 385 11.47 -20.98 7.69
C VAL A 385 12.04 -20.62 6.33
N PHE A 386 12.29 -19.33 6.08
CA PHE A 386 12.90 -18.83 4.84
C PHE A 386 14.44 -18.75 4.91
N GLU A 387 15.04 -19.10 6.06
CA GLU A 387 16.51 -19.11 6.18
C GLU A 387 17.12 -19.98 5.08
N ASN A 388 18.11 -19.42 4.39
CA ASN A 388 18.80 -20.07 3.26
C ASN A 388 17.93 -20.35 2.02
N THR A 389 16.79 -19.67 1.84
CA THR A 389 16.10 -19.70 0.55
C THR A 389 16.98 -19.10 -0.55
N THR A 390 16.85 -19.64 -1.78
CA THR A 390 17.50 -19.09 -2.99
C THR A 390 16.52 -18.30 -3.85
N SER A 391 15.26 -18.24 -3.44
CA SER A 391 14.20 -17.46 -4.07
C SER A 391 14.31 -15.97 -3.70
N PHE A 392 13.68 -15.11 -4.48
CA PHE A 392 13.46 -13.74 -4.06
C PHE A 392 12.64 -13.70 -2.78
N TYR A 393 12.91 -12.71 -1.94
CA TYR A 393 12.17 -12.52 -0.71
C TYR A 393 11.77 -11.07 -0.53
N PHE A 394 10.48 -10.85 -0.34
CA PHE A 394 9.92 -9.55 -0.04
C PHE A 394 9.24 -9.59 1.33
N ASP A 395 9.65 -8.69 2.19
CA ASP A 395 8.90 -8.40 3.41
C ASP A 395 7.81 -7.38 3.12
N SER A 396 6.88 -7.25 4.05
CA SER A 396 5.74 -6.34 3.90
C SER A 396 4.98 -6.59 2.59
N LEU A 397 4.72 -7.86 2.29
CA LEU A 397 3.63 -8.27 1.42
C LEU A 397 2.32 -7.98 2.17
N TYR A 398 2.07 -6.68 2.42
CA TYR A 398 0.89 -6.25 3.11
C TYR A 398 -0.32 -6.69 2.31
N CYS A 399 -1.19 -7.29 2.91
CA CYS A 399 -2.34 -8.07 2.53
C CYS A 399 -2.67 -8.17 1.04
N SER A 400 -2.67 -9.39 0.53
CA SER A 400 -3.03 -9.73 -0.85
C SER A 400 -4.42 -9.22 -1.24
N TRP A 401 -5.36 -9.16 -0.28
CA TRP A 401 -6.73 -8.70 -0.47
C TRP A 401 -6.83 -7.26 -0.99
N ASP A 402 -5.92 -6.37 -0.59
CA ASP A 402 -5.87 -4.99 -1.07
C ASP A 402 -5.22 -4.92 -2.45
N THR A 403 -4.07 -5.61 -2.62
CA THR A 403 -3.12 -5.36 -3.69
C THR A 403 -3.44 -6.08 -5.00
N PHE A 404 -4.15 -7.21 -4.98
CA PHE A 404 -4.47 -7.94 -6.21
C PHE A 404 -5.35 -7.12 -7.17
N ARG A 405 -6.11 -6.13 -6.68
CA ARG A 405 -7.16 -5.43 -7.45
C ARG A 405 -6.59 -4.49 -8.51
N THR A 406 -5.57 -3.72 -8.17
CA THR A 406 -4.97 -2.73 -9.08
C THR A 406 -3.44 -2.70 -9.03
N PHE A 407 -2.81 -2.99 -7.90
CA PHE A 407 -1.37 -2.90 -7.73
C PHE A 407 -0.62 -3.85 -8.69
N TYR A 408 -0.90 -5.14 -8.61
CA TYR A 408 -0.24 -6.13 -9.48
C TYR A 408 -0.69 -6.07 -10.95
N PRO A 409 -1.96 -5.79 -11.28
CA PRO A 409 -2.35 -5.46 -12.66
C PRO A 409 -1.59 -4.27 -13.24
N LEU A 410 -1.28 -3.22 -12.46
CA LEU A 410 -0.46 -2.11 -12.94
C LEU A 410 0.99 -2.54 -13.17
N MET A 411 1.58 -3.31 -12.25
CA MET A 411 2.92 -3.89 -12.43
C MET A 411 3.01 -4.76 -13.69
N ALA A 412 1.97 -5.53 -14.00
CA ALA A 412 1.91 -6.34 -15.21
C ALA A 412 2.03 -5.50 -16.50
N LEU A 413 1.62 -4.23 -16.49
CA LEU A 413 1.77 -3.35 -17.65
C LEU A 413 3.23 -2.89 -17.89
N HIS A 414 3.99 -2.60 -16.82
CA HIS A 414 5.27 -1.89 -16.94
C HIS A 414 6.47 -2.50 -16.19
N SER A 415 6.27 -3.43 -15.27
CA SER A 415 7.33 -3.97 -14.39
C SER A 415 7.26 -5.50 -14.23
N PRO A 416 7.22 -6.29 -15.32
CA PRO A 416 7.02 -7.74 -15.24
C PRO A 416 8.16 -8.48 -14.53
N VAL A 417 9.38 -7.95 -14.52
CA VAL A 417 10.52 -8.58 -13.84
C VAL A 417 10.34 -8.51 -12.33
N GLU A 418 10.06 -7.33 -11.79
CA GLU A 418 9.80 -7.16 -10.36
C GLU A 418 8.53 -7.91 -9.94
N PHE A 419 7.51 -7.95 -10.81
CA PHE A 419 6.31 -8.75 -10.56
C PHE A 419 6.62 -10.25 -10.46
N ALA A 420 7.43 -10.79 -11.38
CA ALA A 420 7.88 -12.18 -11.33
C ALA A 420 8.65 -12.50 -10.05
N GLN A 421 9.54 -11.61 -9.59
CA GLN A 421 10.29 -11.77 -8.35
C GLN A 421 9.35 -11.87 -7.13
N ILE A 422 8.28 -11.06 -7.10
CA ILE A 422 7.27 -11.12 -6.05
C ILE A 422 6.46 -12.42 -6.16
N VAL A 423 6.11 -12.86 -7.36
CA VAL A 423 5.41 -14.14 -7.59
C VAL A 423 6.26 -15.32 -7.15
N ASP A 424 7.58 -15.32 -7.43
CA ASP A 424 8.49 -16.36 -6.90
C ASP A 424 8.47 -16.40 -5.36
N ASN A 425 8.38 -15.24 -4.71
CA ASN A 425 8.26 -15.18 -3.26
C ASN A 425 6.91 -15.74 -2.74
N TYR A 426 5.79 -15.56 -3.45
CA TYR A 426 4.52 -16.23 -3.12
C TYR A 426 4.64 -17.75 -3.24
N ILE A 427 5.27 -18.23 -4.31
CA ILE A 427 5.50 -19.66 -4.55
C ILE A 427 6.47 -20.24 -3.49
N ASP A 428 7.53 -19.50 -3.12
CA ASP A 428 8.45 -19.92 -2.07
C ASP A 428 7.75 -20.00 -0.70
N GLY A 429 6.80 -19.12 -0.42
CA GLY A 429 5.92 -19.22 0.75
C GLY A 429 5.19 -20.57 0.79
N TRP A 430 4.59 -20.97 -0.33
CA TRP A 430 3.97 -22.29 -0.46
C TRP A 430 4.99 -23.43 -0.28
N ARG A 431 6.17 -23.36 -0.90
CA ARG A 431 7.22 -24.39 -0.75
C ARG A 431 7.66 -24.55 0.72
N LYS A 432 7.68 -23.48 1.49
CA LYS A 432 8.20 -23.44 2.87
C LYS A 432 7.14 -23.70 3.94
N ASN A 433 5.96 -23.12 3.77
CA ASN A 433 4.87 -23.18 4.76
C ASN A 433 3.72 -24.11 4.34
N GLY A 434 3.65 -24.49 3.06
CA GLY A 434 2.55 -25.30 2.50
C GLY A 434 1.42 -24.48 1.89
N TRP A 435 1.35 -23.17 2.16
CA TRP A 435 0.37 -22.24 1.60
C TRP A 435 1.06 -20.93 1.22
N MET A 436 0.47 -20.19 0.28
CA MET A 436 0.96 -18.86 -0.07
C MET A 436 0.70 -17.88 1.08
N PRO A 437 1.58 -16.86 1.27
CA PRO A 437 1.33 -15.81 2.27
C PRO A 437 0.17 -14.91 1.85
N GLU A 438 -0.70 -14.54 2.80
CA GLU A 438 -1.79 -13.60 2.57
C GLU A 438 -1.50 -12.19 3.09
N CYS A 439 -0.98 -12.12 4.30
CA CYS A 439 -0.43 -10.90 4.88
C CYS A 439 0.93 -11.22 5.48
N ARG A 440 1.93 -10.39 5.20
CA ARG A 440 3.24 -10.46 5.84
C ARG A 440 3.70 -9.06 6.19
N ALA A 441 4.03 -8.83 7.46
CA ALA A 441 4.67 -7.61 7.93
C ALA A 441 5.70 -7.97 9.01
N ASN A 442 6.79 -7.25 9.08
CA ASN A 442 7.90 -7.53 9.99
C ASN A 442 8.47 -8.96 9.84
N ASN A 443 8.52 -9.50 8.63
CA ASN A 443 8.87 -10.90 8.34
C ASN A 443 7.96 -11.95 8.99
N LEU A 444 6.79 -11.58 9.48
CA LEU A 444 5.88 -12.44 10.24
C LEU A 444 4.55 -12.58 9.52
N PRO A 445 3.85 -13.74 9.70
CA PRO A 445 2.49 -13.88 9.21
C PRO A 445 1.55 -12.84 9.81
N GLY A 446 0.73 -12.20 8.98
CA GLY A 446 -0.34 -11.31 9.39
C GLY A 446 -1.71 -12.01 9.31
N TRP A 447 -2.73 -11.37 9.90
CA TRP A 447 -4.10 -11.85 9.81
C TRP A 447 -4.65 -11.68 8.39
N THR A 448 -5.20 -12.75 7.79
CA THR A 448 -5.94 -12.64 6.53
C THR A 448 -7.12 -11.68 6.69
N GLN A 449 -7.38 -10.90 5.64
CA GLN A 449 -8.48 -9.94 5.58
C GLN A 449 -9.78 -10.58 5.06
N GLY A 450 -10.26 -10.18 3.89
CA GLY A 450 -11.52 -10.66 3.31
C GLY A 450 -11.43 -12.05 2.69
N GLY A 451 -10.27 -12.45 2.16
CA GLY A 451 -10.06 -13.70 1.44
C GLY A 451 -8.60 -14.14 1.41
N SER A 452 -8.32 -15.19 0.64
CA SER A 452 -7.00 -15.76 0.33
C SER A 452 -6.57 -15.29 -1.07
N SER A 453 -6.26 -14.01 -1.20
CA SER A 453 -6.18 -13.34 -2.50
C SER A 453 -4.82 -13.43 -3.18
N GLY A 454 -3.83 -14.10 -2.56
CA GLY A 454 -2.57 -14.51 -3.19
C GLY A 454 -2.78 -15.28 -4.49
N ASP A 455 -3.85 -16.12 -4.53
CA ASP A 455 -4.30 -16.82 -5.73
C ASP A 455 -4.50 -15.88 -6.93
N ASN A 456 -5.15 -14.73 -6.70
CA ASN A 456 -5.43 -13.74 -7.75
C ASN A 456 -4.18 -12.99 -8.22
N ILE A 457 -3.20 -12.80 -7.33
CA ILE A 457 -1.92 -12.16 -7.66
C ILE A 457 -1.14 -13.04 -8.64
N VAL A 458 -0.92 -14.30 -8.28
CA VAL A 458 -0.17 -15.22 -9.15
C VAL A 458 -0.94 -15.58 -10.42
N ALA A 459 -2.29 -15.61 -10.37
CA ALA A 459 -3.12 -15.75 -11.56
C ALA A 459 -2.98 -14.57 -12.52
N GLN A 460 -2.89 -13.33 -12.01
CA GLN A 460 -2.63 -12.16 -12.86
C GLN A 460 -1.31 -12.29 -13.61
N PHE A 461 -0.25 -12.78 -12.95
CA PHE A 461 1.02 -13.08 -13.60
C PHE A 461 0.86 -14.14 -14.70
N ALA A 462 0.23 -15.27 -14.37
CA ALA A 462 0.06 -16.38 -15.30
C ALA A 462 -0.72 -15.96 -16.57
N VAL A 463 -1.83 -15.22 -16.43
CA VAL A 463 -2.60 -14.75 -17.60
C VAL A 463 -1.85 -13.72 -18.42
N SER A 464 -0.94 -12.95 -17.83
CA SER A 464 -0.18 -11.93 -18.55
C SER A 464 1.10 -12.45 -19.19
N TYR A 465 1.81 -13.40 -18.55
CA TYR A 465 3.19 -13.77 -18.88
C TYR A 465 3.49 -15.27 -18.93
N HIS A 466 2.48 -16.15 -19.06
CA HIS A 466 2.74 -17.60 -19.13
C HIS A 466 3.71 -18.00 -20.25
N ASN A 467 3.72 -17.28 -21.38
CA ASN A 467 4.65 -17.55 -22.49
C ASN A 467 6.10 -17.17 -22.16
N GLU A 468 6.31 -16.27 -21.21
CA GLU A 468 7.61 -15.76 -20.75
C GLU A 468 7.99 -16.25 -19.36
N ALA A 469 7.16 -17.08 -18.71
CA ALA A 469 7.33 -17.50 -17.33
C ALA A 469 8.71 -18.11 -17.05
N GLU A 470 9.20 -19.02 -17.93
CA GLU A 470 10.54 -19.60 -17.81
C GLU A 470 11.64 -18.53 -17.88
N ALA A 471 11.52 -17.57 -18.81
CA ALA A 471 12.49 -16.48 -18.95
C ALA A 471 12.46 -15.49 -17.75
N LEU A 472 11.33 -15.42 -17.05
CA LEU A 472 11.13 -14.65 -15.83
C LEU A 472 11.43 -15.46 -14.55
N GLY A 473 11.84 -16.73 -14.68
CA GLY A 473 12.23 -17.60 -13.58
C GLY A 473 11.07 -18.23 -12.82
N ILE A 474 9.86 -18.26 -13.41
CA ILE A 474 8.66 -18.81 -12.78
C ILE A 474 8.33 -20.20 -13.36
N ASP A 475 8.22 -21.20 -12.47
CA ASP A 475 7.69 -22.50 -12.79
C ASP A 475 6.14 -22.47 -12.68
N LEU A 476 5.46 -22.59 -13.82
CA LEU A 476 4.00 -22.56 -13.89
C LEU A 476 3.33 -23.80 -13.27
N ASP A 477 4.00 -24.95 -13.25
CA ASP A 477 3.46 -26.14 -12.57
C ASP A 477 3.51 -25.98 -11.05
N GLU A 478 4.56 -25.39 -10.50
CA GLU A 478 4.63 -25.03 -9.07
C GLU A 478 3.62 -23.93 -8.71
N LEU A 479 3.50 -22.87 -9.54
CA LEU A 479 2.49 -21.84 -9.38
C LEU A 479 1.09 -22.46 -9.33
N TYR A 480 0.80 -23.39 -10.25
CA TYR A 480 -0.49 -24.07 -10.29
C TYR A 480 -0.70 -24.96 -9.05
N ALA A 481 0.33 -25.68 -8.60
CA ALA A 481 0.27 -26.49 -7.38
C ALA A 481 -0.02 -25.61 -6.15
N ALA A 482 0.57 -24.43 -6.05
CA ALA A 482 0.33 -23.49 -4.95
C ALA A 482 -1.14 -23.05 -4.88
N VAL A 483 -1.71 -22.53 -5.99
CA VAL A 483 -3.11 -22.08 -5.99
C VAL A 483 -4.11 -23.23 -5.78
N VAL A 484 -3.81 -24.42 -6.26
CA VAL A 484 -4.64 -25.62 -6.00
C VAL A 484 -4.54 -26.04 -4.54
N THR A 485 -3.37 -25.89 -3.93
CA THR A 485 -3.22 -26.20 -2.49
C THR A 485 -4.09 -25.26 -1.65
N ASP A 486 -4.06 -23.97 -1.89
CA ASP A 486 -4.90 -23.00 -1.17
C ASP A 486 -6.40 -23.31 -1.32
N ALA A 487 -6.83 -23.78 -2.50
CA ALA A 487 -8.22 -24.12 -2.78
C ALA A 487 -8.70 -25.44 -2.18
N GLU A 488 -7.80 -26.46 -2.07
CA GLU A 488 -8.20 -27.84 -1.81
C GLU A 488 -7.69 -28.38 -0.46
N VAL A 489 -6.62 -27.79 0.09
CA VAL A 489 -5.98 -28.27 1.31
C VAL A 489 -6.25 -27.30 2.45
N ASN A 490 -6.91 -27.82 3.50
CA ASN A 490 -7.26 -27.00 4.66
C ASN A 490 -6.02 -26.68 5.50
N PRO A 491 -5.67 -25.41 5.73
CA PRO A 491 -4.51 -25.04 6.53
C PRO A 491 -4.79 -25.26 8.03
N PRO A 492 -3.76 -25.36 8.87
CA PRO A 492 -3.91 -25.42 10.32
C PRO A 492 -4.65 -24.20 10.88
N GLU A 493 -4.41 -23.04 10.31
CA GLU A 493 -4.99 -21.75 10.71
C GLU A 493 -5.33 -20.90 9.48
N TRP A 494 -6.56 -21.03 8.96
CA TRP A 494 -7.04 -20.27 7.79
C TRP A 494 -7.08 -18.75 8.03
N ASN A 495 -6.87 -18.29 9.24
CA ASN A 495 -6.86 -16.88 9.59
C ASN A 495 -5.50 -16.20 9.33
N ILE A 496 -4.46 -16.94 8.97
CA ILE A 496 -3.13 -16.43 8.62
C ILE A 496 -2.59 -16.93 7.27
N GLU A 497 -3.14 -18.06 6.77
CA GLU A 497 -2.69 -18.64 5.49
C GLU A 497 -3.81 -19.48 4.85
N GLY A 498 -3.80 -19.58 3.53
CA GLY A 498 -4.79 -20.36 2.78
C GLY A 498 -6.23 -19.93 3.06
N ARG A 499 -7.18 -20.86 2.95
CA ARG A 499 -8.60 -20.59 3.17
C ARG A 499 -9.30 -21.73 3.95
N GLN A 500 -10.48 -21.46 4.51
CA GLN A 500 -11.33 -22.46 5.17
C GLN A 500 -11.93 -23.42 4.12
N SER A 501 -11.04 -24.17 3.43
CA SER A 501 -11.38 -24.94 2.22
C SER A 501 -12.33 -26.10 2.50
N ASN A 502 -12.18 -26.83 3.64
CA ASN A 502 -13.08 -27.94 3.98
C ASN A 502 -14.55 -27.51 4.05
N VAL A 503 -14.81 -26.39 4.75
CA VAL A 503 -16.17 -25.89 4.95
C VAL A 503 -16.71 -25.31 3.64
N TYR A 504 -15.92 -24.48 2.96
CA TYR A 504 -16.32 -23.88 1.70
C TYR A 504 -16.62 -24.93 0.61
N ASN A 505 -15.74 -25.93 0.45
CA ASN A 505 -15.91 -26.99 -0.54
C ASN A 505 -17.11 -27.89 -0.23
N GLN A 506 -17.42 -28.13 1.05
CA GLN A 506 -18.56 -28.94 1.45
C GLN A 506 -19.90 -28.28 1.15
N TYR A 507 -20.04 -26.97 1.40
CA TYR A 507 -21.34 -26.28 1.28
C TYR A 507 -21.47 -25.43 0.02
N GLY A 508 -20.35 -25.12 -0.66
CA GLY A 508 -20.30 -24.15 -1.76
C GLY A 508 -20.42 -22.70 -1.28
N TYR A 509 -20.24 -22.45 0.00
CA TYR A 509 -20.17 -21.14 0.67
C TYR A 509 -19.62 -21.32 2.09
N VAL A 510 -19.22 -20.25 2.75
CA VAL A 510 -18.86 -20.30 4.17
C VAL A 510 -20.13 -20.10 5.00
N PRO A 511 -20.64 -21.15 5.69
CA PRO A 511 -21.86 -21.02 6.47
C PRO A 511 -21.62 -20.34 7.81
N PHE A 512 -22.60 -19.53 8.23
CA PHE A 512 -22.63 -18.91 9.56
C PHE A 512 -22.72 -19.99 10.66
N ALA A 513 -21.96 -19.81 11.75
CA ALA A 513 -21.94 -20.64 12.95
C ALA A 513 -21.50 -22.11 12.72
N VAL A 514 -20.70 -22.40 11.71
CA VAL A 514 -20.07 -23.70 11.51
C VAL A 514 -18.60 -23.64 11.90
N LEU A 515 -18.21 -24.44 12.89
CA LEU A 515 -16.80 -24.59 13.27
C LEU A 515 -16.11 -25.64 12.40
N ASP A 516 -14.97 -25.30 11.86
CA ASP A 516 -14.03 -26.27 11.30
C ASP A 516 -13.09 -26.74 12.41
N VAL A 517 -13.23 -28.01 12.81
CA VAL A 517 -12.42 -28.60 13.89
C VAL A 517 -10.98 -28.94 13.45
N SER A 518 -10.71 -28.89 12.14
CA SER A 518 -9.40 -29.19 11.54
C SER A 518 -8.58 -27.94 11.22
N SER A 519 -9.15 -26.74 11.36
CA SER A 519 -8.50 -25.47 11.09
C SER A 519 -9.00 -24.39 12.03
N THR A 520 -8.09 -23.68 12.65
CA THR A 520 -8.44 -22.54 13.51
C THR A 520 -8.65 -21.27 12.68
N GLY A 521 -9.42 -20.34 13.24
CA GLY A 521 -9.67 -19.04 12.64
C GLY A 521 -10.90 -18.36 13.25
N ARG A 522 -11.05 -17.07 13.00
CA ARG A 522 -12.18 -16.29 13.51
C ARG A 522 -13.44 -16.59 12.70
N GLN A 523 -14.52 -16.99 13.36
CA GLN A 523 -15.82 -17.28 12.74
C GLN A 523 -16.58 -16.01 12.40
N THR A 524 -16.02 -15.22 11.48
CA THR A 524 -16.55 -13.93 11.02
C THR A 524 -16.46 -13.85 9.50
N ARG A 525 -17.03 -12.80 8.91
CA ARG A 525 -16.85 -12.46 7.48
C ARG A 525 -17.35 -13.54 6.51
N GLU A 526 -18.34 -14.31 6.87
CA GLU A 526 -18.81 -15.47 6.10
C GLU A 526 -19.35 -15.07 4.71
N GLY A 527 -20.06 -13.96 4.64
CA GLY A 527 -20.57 -13.40 3.39
C GLY A 527 -19.43 -12.96 2.47
N SER A 528 -18.54 -12.10 2.96
CA SER A 528 -17.40 -11.61 2.17
C SER A 528 -16.42 -12.73 1.80
N ARG A 529 -16.06 -13.63 2.73
CA ARG A 529 -15.19 -14.78 2.39
C ARG A 529 -15.78 -15.66 1.28
N THR A 530 -17.10 -15.84 1.25
CA THR A 530 -17.73 -16.60 0.14
C THR A 530 -17.57 -15.89 -1.20
N LEU A 531 -17.74 -14.57 -1.22
CA LEU A 531 -17.59 -13.75 -2.43
C LEU A 531 -16.14 -13.72 -2.92
N GLU A 532 -15.19 -13.53 -2.00
CA GLU A 532 -13.76 -13.51 -2.31
C GLU A 532 -13.28 -14.89 -2.78
N TYR A 533 -13.59 -15.98 -2.07
CA TYR A 533 -13.23 -17.34 -2.48
C TYR A 533 -13.80 -17.73 -3.86
N ALA A 534 -15.01 -17.23 -4.19
CA ALA A 534 -15.57 -17.42 -5.53
C ALA A 534 -14.74 -16.69 -6.61
N PHE A 535 -14.20 -15.52 -6.29
CA PHE A 535 -13.34 -14.78 -7.21
C PHE A 535 -11.93 -15.38 -7.29
N GLU A 536 -11.40 -15.89 -6.19
CA GLU A 536 -10.13 -16.64 -6.16
C GLU A 536 -10.23 -17.93 -7.01
N ASP A 537 -11.36 -18.67 -6.91
CA ASP A 537 -11.63 -19.81 -7.81
C ASP A 537 -11.69 -19.40 -9.30
N PHE A 538 -12.12 -18.17 -9.60
CA PHE A 538 -12.00 -17.62 -10.95
C PHE A 538 -10.53 -17.43 -11.34
N GLY A 539 -9.68 -16.92 -10.45
CA GLY A 539 -8.22 -16.81 -10.68
C GLY A 539 -7.60 -18.17 -11.00
N ILE A 540 -7.89 -19.19 -10.19
CA ILE A 540 -7.39 -20.58 -10.41
C ILE A 540 -7.90 -21.15 -11.74
N ARG A 541 -9.16 -20.91 -12.07
CA ARG A 541 -9.74 -21.29 -13.37
C ARG A 541 -8.95 -20.68 -14.54
N GLN A 542 -8.52 -19.45 -14.41
CA GLN A 542 -7.73 -18.76 -15.44
C GLN A 542 -6.34 -19.42 -15.59
N VAL A 543 -5.67 -19.73 -14.49
CA VAL A 543 -4.38 -20.47 -14.52
C VAL A 543 -4.57 -21.84 -15.17
N ALA A 544 -5.59 -22.60 -14.75
CA ALA A 544 -5.91 -23.91 -15.34
C ALA A 544 -6.14 -23.82 -16.87
N GLN A 545 -6.77 -22.74 -17.32
CA GLN A 545 -7.03 -22.53 -18.75
C GLN A 545 -5.75 -22.25 -19.54
N VAL A 546 -4.83 -21.43 -19.01
CA VAL A 546 -3.52 -21.17 -19.65
C VAL A 546 -2.71 -22.48 -19.78
N LEU A 547 -2.83 -23.36 -18.78
CA LEU A 547 -2.15 -24.66 -18.73
C LEU A 547 -2.90 -25.78 -19.45
N GLY A 548 -4.07 -25.52 -20.05
CA GLY A 548 -4.85 -26.51 -20.80
C GLY A 548 -5.48 -27.62 -19.96
N LYS A 549 -5.69 -27.39 -18.65
CA LYS A 549 -6.26 -28.36 -17.69
C LYS A 549 -7.80 -28.31 -17.73
N ALA A 550 -8.41 -28.91 -18.74
CA ALA A 550 -9.84 -28.76 -19.07
C ALA A 550 -10.80 -29.17 -17.93
N ASP A 551 -10.48 -30.24 -17.18
CA ASP A 551 -11.33 -30.70 -16.05
C ASP A 551 -11.34 -29.67 -14.91
N ASP A 552 -10.19 -29.06 -14.63
CA ASP A 552 -10.05 -28.04 -13.59
C ASP A 552 -10.69 -26.72 -14.05
N VAL A 553 -10.61 -26.36 -15.34
CA VAL A 553 -11.36 -25.23 -15.89
C VAL A 553 -12.87 -25.41 -15.62
N ALA A 554 -13.41 -26.60 -15.86
CA ALA A 554 -14.82 -26.87 -15.58
C ALA A 554 -15.14 -26.81 -14.08
N LYS A 555 -14.30 -27.42 -13.23
CA LYS A 555 -14.44 -27.42 -11.78
C LYS A 555 -14.46 -26.00 -11.20
N TYR A 556 -13.42 -25.22 -11.48
CA TYR A 556 -13.27 -23.88 -10.92
C TYR A 556 -14.22 -22.87 -11.58
N THR A 557 -14.69 -23.08 -12.83
CA THR A 557 -15.83 -22.34 -13.37
C THR A 557 -17.07 -22.50 -12.49
N ASN A 558 -17.41 -23.73 -12.13
CA ASN A 558 -18.57 -23.97 -11.25
C ASN A 558 -18.40 -23.34 -9.86
N ARG A 559 -17.19 -23.41 -9.28
CA ARG A 559 -16.91 -22.87 -7.95
C ARG A 559 -16.91 -21.33 -7.95
N SER A 560 -16.43 -20.70 -9.00
CA SER A 560 -16.46 -19.25 -9.13
C SER A 560 -17.90 -18.66 -9.14
N LEU A 561 -18.91 -19.51 -9.37
CA LEU A 561 -20.32 -19.11 -9.29
C LEU A 561 -20.90 -19.23 -7.87
N SER A 562 -20.12 -19.64 -6.87
CA SER A 562 -20.55 -19.84 -5.48
C SER A 562 -21.05 -18.56 -4.80
N TYR A 563 -20.68 -17.37 -5.31
CA TYR A 563 -21.23 -16.08 -4.85
C TYR A 563 -22.77 -16.07 -4.86
N ARG A 564 -23.41 -16.86 -5.74
CA ARG A 564 -24.87 -16.99 -5.84
C ARG A 564 -25.49 -17.63 -4.60
N ASN A 565 -24.72 -18.43 -3.87
CA ASN A 565 -25.20 -19.16 -2.69
C ASN A 565 -25.45 -18.23 -1.49
N VAL A 566 -24.83 -17.06 -1.46
CA VAL A 566 -25.03 -16.03 -0.42
C VAL A 566 -25.94 -14.89 -0.87
N TRP A 567 -26.53 -14.98 -2.07
CA TRP A 567 -27.49 -13.99 -2.58
C TRP A 567 -28.91 -14.31 -2.10
N ASP A 568 -29.47 -13.47 -1.22
CA ASP A 568 -30.87 -13.58 -0.78
C ASP A 568 -31.76 -12.62 -1.58
N ALA A 569 -32.56 -13.16 -2.49
CA ALA A 569 -33.47 -12.41 -3.32
C ALA A 569 -34.67 -11.80 -2.56
N ALA A 570 -34.90 -12.19 -1.31
CA ALA A 570 -36.02 -11.72 -0.48
C ALA A 570 -35.69 -10.46 0.31
N VAL A 571 -34.39 -10.22 0.61
CA VAL A 571 -33.97 -9.05 1.36
C VAL A 571 -34.22 -7.78 0.58
N THR A 572 -34.69 -6.76 1.26
CA THR A 572 -34.97 -5.45 0.68
C THR A 572 -34.36 -4.32 1.49
N SER A 573 -33.77 -3.34 0.82
CA SER A 573 -33.30 -2.09 1.40
C SER A 573 -33.55 -0.96 0.41
N ASP A 574 -34.05 0.18 0.86
CA ASP A 574 -34.29 1.39 0.07
C ASP A 574 -35.12 1.16 -1.22
N GLY A 575 -36.03 0.19 -1.20
CA GLY A 575 -36.88 -0.19 -2.33
C GLY A 575 -36.24 -1.12 -3.37
N PHE A 576 -34.97 -1.51 -3.17
CA PHE A 576 -34.29 -2.52 -3.98
C PHE A 576 -34.37 -3.90 -3.34
N LYS A 577 -34.35 -4.95 -4.17
CA LYS A 577 -34.42 -6.35 -3.73
C LYS A 577 -33.16 -7.10 -4.09
N GLY A 578 -32.83 -8.11 -3.27
CA GLY A 578 -31.69 -9.00 -3.44
C GLY A 578 -30.41 -8.39 -2.92
N PHE A 579 -29.81 -9.03 -1.93
CA PHE A 579 -28.55 -8.63 -1.30
C PHE A 579 -27.76 -9.86 -0.88
N SER A 580 -26.45 -9.73 -0.83
CA SER A 580 -25.58 -10.74 -0.22
C SER A 580 -25.86 -10.81 1.28
N GLN A 581 -25.98 -12.02 1.81
CA GLN A 581 -26.37 -12.27 3.21
C GLN A 581 -25.61 -13.46 3.77
N LYS A 582 -25.43 -13.51 5.09
CA LYS A 582 -24.95 -14.71 5.76
C LYS A 582 -25.95 -15.86 5.60
N ARG A 583 -25.47 -17.10 5.61
CA ARG A 583 -26.30 -18.27 5.40
C ARG A 583 -25.91 -19.39 6.34
N TYR A 584 -26.91 -20.04 6.97
CA TYR A 584 -26.69 -21.23 7.81
C TYR A 584 -26.39 -22.47 6.95
N SER A 585 -25.74 -23.46 7.55
CA SER A 585 -25.44 -24.75 6.90
C SER A 585 -26.68 -25.53 6.41
N ASN A 586 -27.87 -25.26 6.96
CA ASN A 586 -29.14 -25.82 6.49
C ASN A 586 -29.71 -25.09 5.26
N GLY A 587 -29.03 -24.07 4.75
CA GLY A 587 -29.45 -23.29 3.58
C GLY A 587 -30.39 -22.13 3.85
N THR A 588 -30.80 -21.87 5.09
CA THR A 588 -31.57 -20.66 5.45
C THR A 588 -30.66 -19.46 5.61
N PHE A 589 -31.15 -18.27 5.26
CA PHE A 589 -30.39 -17.04 5.42
C PHE A 589 -30.50 -16.49 6.85
N PHE A 590 -29.46 -15.84 7.31
CA PHE A 590 -29.43 -14.96 8.48
C PHE A 590 -29.52 -13.52 7.99
N PHE A 591 -30.57 -12.83 8.39
CA PHE A 591 -30.77 -11.44 7.96
C PHE A 591 -29.77 -10.50 8.60
N VAL A 592 -29.12 -9.70 7.77
CA VAL A 592 -28.30 -8.57 8.15
C VAL A 592 -28.86 -7.34 7.43
N ASP A 593 -29.03 -6.22 8.12
CA ASP A 593 -29.47 -4.98 7.47
C ASP A 593 -28.41 -4.56 6.41
N PRO A 594 -28.77 -4.43 5.15
CA PRO A 594 -27.81 -4.06 4.12
C PRO A 594 -27.08 -2.73 4.35
N VAL A 595 -27.65 -1.82 5.15
CA VAL A 595 -27.04 -0.53 5.50
C VAL A 595 -26.02 -0.65 6.63
N GLU A 596 -26.10 -1.69 7.44
CA GLU A 596 -25.18 -1.93 8.55
C GLU A 596 -23.73 -1.95 8.05
N CYS A 597 -22.85 -1.22 8.73
CA CYS A 597 -21.45 -1.00 8.36
C CYS A 597 -21.22 -0.22 7.06
N SER A 598 -22.23 0.46 6.51
CA SER A 598 -22.00 1.45 5.45
C SER A 598 -21.47 2.77 6.04
N PRO A 599 -20.86 3.66 5.21
CA PRO A 599 -20.46 4.99 5.70
C PRO A 599 -21.61 5.82 6.29
N ASN A 600 -22.86 5.52 5.92
CA ASN A 600 -24.08 6.15 6.42
C ASN A 600 -24.93 5.22 7.30
N ASP A 601 -24.29 4.27 7.99
CA ASP A 601 -24.98 3.44 8.97
C ASP A 601 -25.57 4.31 10.09
N PRO A 602 -26.89 4.26 10.31
CA PRO A 602 -27.52 5.03 11.39
C PRO A 602 -27.27 4.47 12.79
N ASN A 603 -26.76 3.22 12.90
CA ASN A 603 -26.43 2.59 14.16
C ASN A 603 -24.99 2.87 14.58
N PRO A 604 -24.74 3.73 15.59
CA PRO A 604 -23.39 4.06 16.02
C PRO A 604 -22.67 2.91 16.76
N ASN A 605 -23.38 1.82 17.01
CA ASN A 605 -22.85 0.66 17.75
C ASN A 605 -22.63 -0.56 16.84
N SER A 606 -22.73 -0.42 15.52
CA SER A 606 -22.41 -1.50 14.58
C SER A 606 -20.94 -1.88 14.72
N GLU A 607 -20.70 -3.17 14.84
CA GLU A 607 -19.35 -3.74 14.96
C GLU A 607 -18.84 -4.09 13.57
N CYS A 608 -18.04 -3.19 12.98
CA CYS A 608 -17.57 -3.25 11.60
C CYS A 608 -16.04 -3.39 11.53
N SER A 609 -15.45 -3.90 12.58
CA SER A 609 -14.00 -3.95 12.72
C SER A 609 -13.36 -5.03 11.84
N LEU A 610 -12.08 -4.80 11.53
CA LEU A 610 -11.19 -5.64 10.74
C LEU A 610 -11.19 -7.10 11.20
N GLN A 611 -10.87 -7.30 12.45
CA GLN A 611 -10.52 -8.59 13.01
C GLN A 611 -11.46 -9.01 14.14
N GLY A 612 -12.38 -8.11 14.47
CA GLY A 612 -13.24 -8.30 15.63
C GLY A 612 -14.47 -9.14 15.33
N ASP A 613 -15.44 -8.92 16.15
CA ASP A 613 -16.73 -9.60 16.12
C ASP A 613 -17.64 -8.92 15.09
N ASN A 614 -17.21 -8.91 13.80
CA ASN A 614 -18.00 -8.38 12.71
C ASN A 614 -19.26 -9.22 12.52
N GLU A 615 -20.35 -8.81 13.18
CA GLU A 615 -21.63 -9.54 13.13
C GLU A 615 -22.32 -9.43 11.77
N SER A 616 -22.01 -8.40 10.97
CA SER A 616 -22.58 -8.23 9.63
C SER A 616 -22.21 -9.36 8.67
N GLY A 617 -21.05 -10.00 8.87
CA GLY A 617 -20.53 -11.04 7.99
C GLY A 617 -19.81 -10.52 6.75
N PHE A 618 -19.52 -9.22 6.69
CA PHE A 618 -18.80 -8.57 5.59
C PHE A 618 -17.60 -7.80 6.14
N TYR A 619 -16.40 -8.12 5.63
CA TYR A 619 -15.16 -7.54 6.09
C TYR A 619 -15.11 -6.03 5.80
N GLU A 620 -14.99 -5.22 6.83
CA GLU A 620 -14.93 -3.75 6.82
C GLU A 620 -16.06 -3.03 6.05
N ALA A 621 -17.09 -3.74 5.64
CA ALA A 621 -18.05 -3.26 4.66
C ALA A 621 -19.48 -3.64 5.02
N SER A 622 -20.42 -3.01 4.30
CA SER A 622 -21.83 -3.35 4.35
C SER A 622 -22.21 -4.41 3.32
N SER A 623 -23.38 -5.03 3.50
CA SER A 623 -23.98 -5.86 2.44
C SER A 623 -24.32 -5.04 1.19
N TRP A 624 -24.63 -3.72 1.32
CA TRP A 624 -24.78 -2.82 0.17
C TRP A 624 -23.50 -2.81 -0.67
N GLU A 625 -22.34 -2.71 -0.06
CA GLU A 625 -21.03 -2.63 -0.72
C GLU A 625 -20.65 -3.96 -1.35
N TYR A 626 -20.61 -5.05 -0.57
CA TYR A 626 -20.21 -6.36 -1.07
C TYR A 626 -21.20 -6.96 -2.09
N SER A 627 -22.45 -6.51 -2.13
CA SER A 627 -23.40 -6.95 -3.17
C SER A 627 -23.01 -6.53 -4.60
N TRP A 628 -22.02 -5.62 -4.75
CA TRP A 628 -21.46 -5.26 -6.05
C TRP A 628 -20.20 -6.08 -6.40
N TYR A 629 -19.63 -6.78 -5.43
CA TYR A 629 -18.35 -7.47 -5.61
C TYR A 629 -18.50 -8.83 -6.31
N VAL A 630 -18.70 -8.80 -7.61
CA VAL A 630 -18.69 -9.98 -8.52
C VAL A 630 -17.99 -9.58 -9.83
N PRO A 631 -16.69 -9.24 -9.81
CA PRO A 631 -16.00 -8.65 -10.97
C PRO A 631 -15.92 -9.60 -12.17
N HIS A 632 -15.88 -10.91 -11.94
CA HIS A 632 -15.82 -11.95 -12.99
C HIS A 632 -17.18 -12.30 -13.62
N ASP A 633 -18.31 -11.89 -13.01
CA ASP A 633 -19.66 -12.26 -13.50
C ASP A 633 -20.70 -11.15 -13.29
N THR A 634 -20.31 -9.89 -13.48
CA THR A 634 -21.20 -8.72 -13.29
C THR A 634 -22.43 -8.77 -14.20
N ASN A 635 -22.36 -9.39 -15.37
CA ASN A 635 -23.53 -9.56 -16.25
C ASN A 635 -24.62 -10.40 -15.57
N HIS A 636 -24.27 -11.50 -14.88
CA HIS A 636 -25.26 -12.28 -14.14
C HIS A 636 -25.72 -11.54 -12.87
N LEU A 637 -24.86 -10.79 -12.21
CA LEU A 637 -25.27 -9.92 -11.09
C LEU A 637 -26.36 -8.92 -11.52
N ILE A 638 -26.25 -8.35 -12.70
CA ILE A 638 -27.30 -7.50 -13.31
C ILE A 638 -28.64 -8.26 -13.39
N GLN A 639 -28.64 -9.54 -13.78
CA GLN A 639 -29.83 -10.36 -13.81
C GLN A 639 -30.43 -10.59 -12.41
N LEU A 640 -29.58 -10.89 -11.43
CA LEU A 640 -29.98 -11.05 -10.02
C LEU A 640 -30.60 -9.77 -9.44
N MET A 641 -30.13 -8.61 -9.87
CA MET A 641 -30.66 -7.30 -9.47
C MET A 641 -31.88 -6.84 -10.26
N GLY A 642 -32.40 -7.64 -11.23
CA GLY A 642 -33.61 -7.35 -11.96
C GLY A 642 -33.42 -6.65 -13.31
N GLY A 643 -32.22 -6.77 -13.90
CA GLY A 643 -31.89 -6.28 -15.24
C GLY A 643 -31.25 -4.88 -15.25
N ASN A 644 -30.81 -4.43 -16.43
CA ASN A 644 -30.01 -3.23 -16.62
C ASN A 644 -30.59 -1.97 -15.96
N ASP A 645 -31.89 -1.71 -16.17
CA ASP A 645 -32.53 -0.49 -15.66
C ASP A 645 -32.57 -0.45 -14.12
N THR A 646 -32.86 -1.60 -13.49
CA THR A 646 -32.84 -1.70 -12.02
C THR A 646 -31.45 -1.60 -11.47
N PHE A 647 -30.48 -2.28 -12.10
CA PHE A 647 -29.08 -2.23 -11.73
C PHE A 647 -28.55 -0.77 -11.77
N VAL A 648 -28.80 -0.04 -12.84
CA VAL A 648 -28.37 1.35 -12.98
C VAL A 648 -29.02 2.25 -11.91
N LYS A 649 -30.33 2.12 -11.66
CA LYS A 649 -31.00 2.90 -10.61
C LYS A 649 -30.49 2.59 -9.23
N ARG A 650 -30.19 1.31 -8.95
CA ARG A 650 -29.63 0.86 -7.68
C ARG A 650 -28.21 1.39 -7.50
N LEU A 651 -27.40 1.39 -8.57
CA LEU A 651 -26.04 1.93 -8.54
C LEU A 651 -26.04 3.46 -8.37
N ASP A 652 -26.94 4.19 -9.06
CA ASP A 652 -27.14 5.63 -8.83
C ASP A 652 -27.52 5.91 -7.36
N HIS A 653 -28.37 5.07 -6.77
CA HIS A 653 -28.79 5.20 -5.37
C HIS A 653 -27.63 4.91 -4.41
N PHE A 654 -26.85 3.88 -4.64
CA PHE A 654 -25.67 3.52 -3.82
C PHE A 654 -24.72 4.71 -3.63
N PHE A 655 -24.42 5.44 -4.73
CA PHE A 655 -23.61 6.66 -4.64
C PHE A 655 -24.35 7.83 -4.01
N SER A 656 -25.63 8.07 -4.36
CA SER A 656 -26.36 9.23 -3.85
C SER A 656 -26.81 9.09 -2.40
N ALA A 657 -26.98 7.88 -1.90
CA ALA A 657 -27.25 7.59 -0.50
C ALA A 657 -25.99 7.60 0.37
N GLY A 658 -24.81 7.71 -0.24
CA GLY A 658 -23.51 7.74 0.47
C GLY A 658 -23.12 6.40 1.08
N TYR A 659 -23.53 5.28 0.45
CA TYR A 659 -23.09 3.93 0.87
C TYR A 659 -21.74 3.51 0.28
N PHE A 660 -21.27 4.24 -0.73
CA PHE A 660 -19.97 4.03 -1.35
C PHE A 660 -18.85 4.51 -0.42
N ASP A 661 -17.90 3.63 -0.10
CA ASP A 661 -16.67 3.98 0.58
C ASP A 661 -15.49 4.01 -0.42
N PRO A 662 -14.92 5.19 -0.73
CA PRO A 662 -13.78 5.29 -1.66
C PRO A 662 -12.49 4.73 -1.09
N SER A 663 -12.41 4.51 0.22
CA SER A 663 -11.24 3.98 0.92
C SER A 663 -11.30 2.48 1.12
N ASN A 664 -12.37 1.80 0.65
CA ASN A 664 -12.53 0.37 0.85
C ASN A 664 -12.46 -0.38 -0.49
N GLU A 665 -11.59 -1.36 -0.58
CA GLU A 665 -11.19 -2.03 -1.82
C GLU A 665 -12.32 -2.76 -2.55
N PRO A 666 -13.29 -3.42 -1.89
CA PRO A 666 -14.44 -4.01 -2.57
C PRO A 666 -15.24 -3.02 -3.42
N SER A 667 -15.08 -1.72 -3.18
CA SER A 667 -15.74 -0.65 -3.92
C SER A 667 -15.00 -0.18 -5.18
N PHE A 668 -13.75 -0.56 -5.40
CA PHE A 668 -12.89 -0.03 -6.48
C PHE A 668 -13.48 -0.18 -7.88
N GLN A 669 -14.10 -1.33 -8.22
CA GLN A 669 -14.72 -1.57 -9.53
C GLN A 669 -16.11 -0.93 -9.65
N THR A 670 -16.75 -0.54 -8.54
CA THR A 670 -18.17 -0.14 -8.51
C THR A 670 -18.45 1.11 -9.36
N PRO A 671 -17.59 2.17 -9.40
CA PRO A 671 -17.79 3.32 -10.28
C PRO A 671 -17.83 2.97 -11.77
N ILE A 672 -17.23 1.85 -12.18
CA ILE A 672 -17.16 1.41 -13.56
C ILE A 672 -18.27 0.38 -13.89
N GLY A 673 -19.06 -0.03 -12.93
CA GLY A 673 -20.14 -1.00 -13.07
C GLY A 673 -21.16 -0.68 -14.18
N TYR A 674 -21.37 0.60 -14.48
CA TYR A 674 -22.27 1.03 -15.57
C TYR A 674 -21.82 0.55 -16.96
N HIS A 675 -20.55 0.21 -17.18
CA HIS A 675 -20.07 -0.39 -18.44
C HIS A 675 -20.77 -1.71 -18.74
N TYR A 676 -20.96 -2.55 -17.72
CA TYR A 676 -21.64 -3.85 -17.87
C TYR A 676 -23.14 -3.69 -18.17
N ALA A 677 -23.75 -2.57 -17.74
CA ALA A 677 -25.12 -2.21 -18.08
C ALA A 677 -25.24 -1.42 -19.41
N ASN A 678 -24.14 -1.36 -20.20
CA ASN A 678 -24.07 -0.64 -21.48
C ASN A 678 -24.35 0.88 -21.37
N GLN A 679 -23.94 1.52 -20.24
CA GLN A 679 -24.05 2.96 -19.97
C GLN A 679 -22.71 3.61 -19.58
N PRO A 680 -21.69 3.55 -20.45
CA PRO A 680 -20.32 3.94 -20.09
C PRO A 680 -20.16 5.43 -19.74
N THR A 681 -21.04 6.32 -20.20
CA THR A 681 -20.96 7.74 -19.85
C THR A 681 -21.18 8.00 -18.36
N LYS A 682 -22.01 7.17 -17.70
CA LYS A 682 -22.19 7.24 -16.24
C LYS A 682 -20.93 6.83 -15.47
N SER A 683 -20.19 5.81 -15.95
CA SER A 683 -18.90 5.46 -15.34
C SER A 683 -17.91 6.62 -15.44
N VAL A 684 -17.82 7.29 -16.58
CA VAL A 684 -16.95 8.48 -16.75
C VAL A 684 -17.32 9.58 -15.75
N ASP A 685 -18.62 9.90 -15.62
CA ASP A 685 -19.09 10.91 -14.65
C ASP A 685 -18.74 10.49 -13.21
N GLN A 686 -18.95 9.21 -12.87
CA GLN A 686 -18.76 8.72 -11.50
C GLN A 686 -17.27 8.64 -11.12
N VAL A 687 -16.42 8.13 -12.01
CA VAL A 687 -14.96 8.08 -11.77
C VAL A 687 -14.39 9.49 -11.55
N ARG A 688 -14.84 10.49 -12.33
CA ARG A 688 -14.43 11.88 -12.11
C ARG A 688 -14.81 12.39 -10.73
N LYS A 689 -16.03 12.06 -10.25
CA LYS A 689 -16.45 12.42 -8.90
C LYS A 689 -15.61 11.71 -7.83
N VAL A 690 -15.35 10.42 -8.01
CA VAL A 690 -14.52 9.65 -7.07
C VAL A 690 -13.11 10.26 -6.98
N VAL A 691 -12.46 10.49 -8.12
CA VAL A 691 -11.09 11.05 -8.14
C VAL A 691 -11.06 12.45 -7.51
N LEU A 692 -11.91 13.36 -8.00
CA LEU A 692 -11.79 14.78 -7.65
C LEU A 692 -12.40 15.18 -6.31
N ASN A 693 -13.20 14.31 -5.67
CA ASN A 693 -13.74 14.53 -4.34
C ASN A 693 -12.94 13.85 -3.22
N ASN A 694 -12.14 12.82 -3.55
CA ASN A 694 -11.50 12.00 -2.53
C ASN A 694 -9.98 11.99 -2.61
N PHE A 695 -9.39 12.47 -3.73
CA PHE A 695 -7.94 12.53 -3.89
C PHE A 695 -7.50 13.95 -4.22
N ASP A 696 -6.43 14.41 -3.59
CA ASP A 696 -5.80 15.69 -3.89
C ASP A 696 -4.29 15.67 -3.61
N ILE A 697 -3.62 16.82 -3.73
CA ILE A 697 -2.18 16.98 -3.57
C ILE A 697 -1.75 17.40 -2.15
N THR A 698 -2.67 17.38 -1.19
CA THR A 698 -2.36 17.73 0.21
C THR A 698 -1.86 16.49 0.99
N PRO A 699 -1.25 16.67 2.16
CA PRO A 699 -0.92 15.55 3.04
C PRO A 699 -2.11 14.65 3.40
N ALA A 700 -3.32 15.23 3.49
CA ALA A 700 -4.58 14.51 3.71
C ALA A 700 -5.25 14.04 2.41
N GLY A 701 -4.55 14.01 1.30
CA GLY A 701 -5.08 13.81 -0.06
C GLY A 701 -5.44 12.38 -0.44
N LEU A 702 -5.60 11.48 0.54
CA LEU A 702 -6.13 10.12 0.36
C LEU A 702 -7.44 9.96 1.14
N PRO A 703 -8.37 9.13 0.66
CA PRO A 703 -9.62 8.87 1.37
C PRO A 703 -9.47 8.06 2.67
N GLY A 704 -8.38 7.33 2.81
CA GLY A 704 -8.04 6.45 3.93
C GLY A 704 -6.60 5.98 3.84
N ASN A 705 -6.30 4.81 4.38
CA ASN A 705 -4.99 4.17 4.28
C ASN A 705 -4.61 3.93 2.81
N ASP A 706 -3.33 4.07 2.48
CA ASP A 706 -2.83 3.82 1.11
C ASP A 706 -2.79 2.31 0.76
N ASP A 707 -2.89 1.44 1.78
CA ASP A 707 -2.95 -0.03 1.69
C ASP A 707 -1.92 -0.59 0.72
N GLN A 708 -0.64 -0.38 1.07
CA GLN A 708 0.53 -0.76 0.25
C GLN A 708 0.46 -0.20 -1.19
N GLY A 709 -0.10 0.98 -1.37
CA GLY A 709 -0.27 1.58 -2.71
C GLY A 709 -1.49 1.07 -3.48
N ALA A 710 -2.45 0.39 -2.86
CA ALA A 710 -3.73 0.06 -3.50
C ALA A 710 -4.49 1.34 -3.87
N MET A 711 -4.56 2.34 -2.94
CA MET A 711 -5.13 3.66 -3.25
C MET A 711 -4.34 4.39 -4.34
N ALA A 712 -3.01 4.31 -4.31
CA ALA A 712 -2.16 4.93 -5.32
C ALA A 712 -2.38 4.33 -6.71
N THR A 713 -2.53 3.01 -6.81
CA THR A 713 -2.66 2.33 -8.10
C THR A 713 -4.08 2.41 -8.68
N VAL A 714 -5.14 2.39 -7.87
CA VAL A 714 -6.50 2.67 -8.36
C VAL A 714 -6.60 4.10 -8.90
N LEU A 715 -5.99 5.07 -8.21
CA LEU A 715 -5.92 6.46 -8.71
C LEU A 715 -5.14 6.52 -10.03
N SER A 716 -3.98 5.85 -10.13
CA SER A 716 -3.20 5.80 -11.37
C SER A 716 -4.01 5.26 -12.54
N PHE A 717 -4.74 4.16 -12.37
CA PHE A 717 -5.62 3.63 -13.42
C PHE A 717 -6.72 4.61 -13.81
N HIS A 718 -7.38 5.24 -12.85
CA HIS A 718 -8.42 6.23 -13.15
C HIS A 718 -7.88 7.44 -13.91
N LEU A 719 -6.70 7.95 -13.55
CA LEU A 719 -6.05 9.08 -14.24
C LEU A 719 -5.63 8.72 -15.67
N LEU A 720 -5.17 7.48 -15.88
CA LEU A 720 -4.84 6.93 -17.21
C LEU A 720 -6.08 6.57 -18.05
N GLY A 721 -7.27 6.59 -17.46
CA GLY A 721 -8.52 6.25 -18.14
C GLY A 721 -8.67 4.76 -18.41
N LEU A 722 -8.17 3.92 -17.50
CA LEU A 722 -8.26 2.47 -17.54
C LEU A 722 -8.76 1.91 -16.20
N TYR A 723 -9.21 0.65 -16.21
CA TYR A 723 -9.42 -0.12 -15.00
C TYR A 723 -9.25 -1.62 -15.30
N PRO A 724 -8.45 -2.38 -14.57
CA PRO A 724 -8.23 -3.79 -14.81
C PRO A 724 -9.40 -4.63 -14.29
N VAL A 725 -9.66 -5.76 -14.94
CA VAL A 725 -10.41 -6.87 -14.34
C VAL A 725 -9.36 -7.87 -13.84
N PRO A 726 -9.13 -7.96 -12.52
CA PRO A 726 -8.03 -8.77 -11.98
C PRO A 726 -8.12 -10.24 -12.40
N SER A 727 -6.99 -10.94 -12.45
CA SER A 727 -6.88 -12.32 -12.93
C SER A 727 -7.36 -12.52 -14.37
N SER A 728 -7.37 -11.44 -15.17
CA SER A 728 -7.68 -11.47 -16.60
C SER A 728 -6.81 -10.52 -17.39
N THR A 729 -6.94 -10.55 -18.71
CA THR A 729 -6.24 -9.64 -19.62
C THR A 729 -7.09 -8.43 -20.02
N GLN A 730 -8.31 -8.33 -19.49
CA GLN A 730 -9.27 -7.28 -19.86
C GLN A 730 -9.01 -5.99 -19.09
N LEU A 731 -8.96 -4.88 -19.81
CA LEU A 731 -8.87 -3.52 -19.29
C LEU A 731 -10.12 -2.73 -19.73
N LEU A 732 -10.87 -2.21 -18.77
CA LEU A 732 -12.02 -1.35 -19.03
C LEU A 732 -11.54 0.05 -19.42
N VAL A 733 -12.15 0.64 -20.46
CA VAL A 733 -11.73 1.93 -21.02
C VAL A 733 -12.61 3.05 -20.50
N LEU A 734 -11.97 4.04 -19.94
CA LEU A 734 -12.56 5.30 -19.48
C LEU A 734 -11.95 6.47 -20.27
N SER A 735 -12.30 7.69 -19.88
CA SER A 735 -11.72 8.89 -20.45
C SER A 735 -10.51 9.33 -19.63
N PRO A 736 -9.28 9.35 -20.21
CA PRO A 736 -8.07 9.77 -19.52
C PRO A 736 -8.13 11.22 -19.01
N PHE A 737 -7.35 11.51 -17.95
CA PHE A 737 -7.15 12.85 -17.41
C PHE A 737 -5.95 13.59 -18.04
N THR A 738 -5.34 12.99 -19.06
CA THR A 738 -4.19 13.49 -19.80
C THR A 738 -4.45 13.35 -21.31
N PRO A 739 -3.90 14.23 -22.16
CA PRO A 739 -4.07 14.12 -23.61
C PRO A 739 -3.27 12.97 -24.23
N LYS A 740 -2.20 12.54 -23.58
CA LYS A 740 -1.33 11.48 -24.10
C LYS A 740 -0.50 10.87 -22.97
N TYR A 741 -0.31 9.57 -23.04
CA TYR A 741 0.69 8.87 -22.22
C TYR A 741 1.28 7.68 -22.97
N THR A 742 2.47 7.22 -22.52
CA THR A 742 3.15 6.03 -23.04
C THR A 742 3.52 5.13 -21.86
N ILE A 743 3.22 3.84 -21.98
CA ILE A 743 3.65 2.81 -21.02
C ILE A 743 4.75 1.99 -21.68
N HIS A 744 5.90 1.90 -21.01
CA HIS A 744 7.07 1.16 -21.45
C HIS A 744 7.19 -0.18 -20.71
N ASN A 745 7.31 -1.25 -21.46
CA ASN A 745 7.61 -2.59 -20.94
C ASN A 745 8.99 -3.01 -21.48
N SER A 746 10.01 -2.78 -20.66
CA SER A 746 11.41 -3.01 -21.09
C SER A 746 11.74 -4.48 -21.28
N PHE A 747 11.09 -5.39 -20.56
CA PHE A 747 11.29 -6.84 -20.72
C PHE A 747 10.78 -7.34 -22.07
N LEU A 748 9.59 -6.92 -22.48
CA LEU A 748 9.04 -7.23 -23.81
C LEU A 748 9.63 -6.36 -24.92
N ASN A 749 10.42 -5.34 -24.55
CA ASN A 749 10.96 -4.32 -25.46
C ASN A 749 9.87 -3.65 -26.31
N VAL A 750 8.75 -3.29 -25.69
CA VAL A 750 7.61 -2.61 -26.33
C VAL A 750 7.23 -1.34 -25.59
N SER A 751 6.57 -0.45 -26.32
CA SER A 751 5.96 0.77 -25.78
C SER A 751 4.56 0.91 -26.37
N THR A 752 3.58 1.22 -25.53
CA THR A 752 2.21 1.51 -25.94
C THR A 752 1.88 2.96 -25.67
N THR A 753 1.58 3.71 -26.72
CA THR A 753 1.16 5.10 -26.61
C THR A 753 -0.36 5.20 -26.69
N VAL A 754 -0.97 5.82 -25.67
CA VAL A 754 -2.40 6.15 -25.64
C VAL A 754 -2.57 7.63 -25.93
N THR A 755 -3.30 7.95 -27.02
CA THR A 755 -3.61 9.32 -27.41
C THR A 755 -5.09 9.63 -27.26
N THR A 756 -5.41 10.70 -26.54
CA THR A 756 -6.79 11.14 -26.31
C THR A 756 -7.16 12.29 -27.25
N VAL A 757 -7.80 11.94 -28.38
CA VAL A 757 -8.26 12.92 -29.37
C VAL A 757 -9.44 13.72 -28.82
N ASN A 758 -9.45 15.02 -29.06
CA ASN A 758 -10.41 16.00 -28.50
C ASN A 758 -10.32 16.16 -26.98
N TYR A 759 -9.19 15.79 -26.39
CA TYR A 759 -8.96 16.06 -24.98
C TYR A 759 -9.11 17.56 -24.67
N ASN A 760 -9.70 17.86 -23.52
CA ASN A 760 -9.83 19.21 -23.02
C ASN A 760 -9.65 19.19 -21.49
N ALA A 761 -8.67 19.90 -20.96
CA ALA A 761 -8.39 19.98 -19.53
C ALA A 761 -9.61 20.43 -18.69
N LYS A 762 -10.56 21.16 -19.29
CA LYS A 762 -11.84 21.50 -18.63
C LYS A 762 -12.75 20.30 -18.37
N SER A 763 -12.46 19.12 -18.94
CA SER A 763 -13.16 17.87 -18.61
C SER A 763 -12.77 17.32 -17.24
N VAL A 764 -11.65 17.77 -16.67
CA VAL A 764 -11.16 17.37 -15.35
C VAL A 764 -11.89 18.17 -14.26
N GLN A 765 -13.18 17.89 -14.12
CA GLN A 765 -14.09 18.50 -13.14
C GLN A 765 -15.15 17.47 -12.72
N THR A 766 -15.67 17.59 -11.50
CA THR A 766 -16.74 16.73 -10.94
C THR A 766 -18.06 16.87 -11.74
N THR A 767 -18.26 18.03 -12.34
CA THR A 767 -19.37 18.28 -13.28
C THR A 767 -18.78 18.78 -14.58
N ILE A 768 -18.91 17.97 -15.64
CA ILE A 768 -18.34 18.28 -16.96
C ILE A 768 -19.14 19.43 -17.60
N PRO A 769 -18.50 20.54 -17.99
CA PRO A 769 -19.19 21.66 -18.61
C PRO A 769 -19.82 21.29 -19.96
N ALA A 770 -20.94 21.92 -20.28
CA ALA A 770 -21.64 21.69 -21.56
C ALA A 770 -20.71 21.98 -22.76
N GLY A 771 -20.72 21.08 -23.74
CA GLY A 771 -19.90 21.19 -24.95
C GLY A 771 -18.43 20.78 -24.79
N VAL A 772 -17.99 20.40 -23.59
CA VAL A 772 -16.66 19.84 -23.37
C VAL A 772 -16.66 18.34 -23.68
N ALA A 773 -15.76 17.90 -24.54
CA ALA A 773 -15.59 16.48 -24.86
C ALA A 773 -14.96 15.74 -23.66
N ALA A 774 -15.62 14.68 -23.20
CA ALA A 774 -15.19 13.90 -22.04
C ALA A 774 -15.63 12.43 -22.13
N TYR A 775 -16.49 12.07 -23.07
CA TYR A 775 -17.05 10.73 -23.18
C TYR A 775 -16.44 9.98 -24.36
N VAL A 776 -16.12 8.70 -24.15
CA VAL A 776 -15.45 7.86 -25.18
C VAL A 776 -16.41 7.64 -26.35
N LYS A 777 -16.06 8.20 -27.52
CA LYS A 777 -16.75 8.01 -28.79
C LYS A 777 -16.29 6.75 -29.52
N SER A 778 -14.98 6.56 -29.61
CA SER A 778 -14.38 5.40 -30.27
C SER A 778 -13.00 5.09 -29.72
N VAL A 779 -12.58 3.83 -29.87
CA VAL A 779 -11.24 3.34 -29.56
C VAL A 779 -10.70 2.68 -30.83
N THR A 780 -9.43 2.95 -31.15
CA THR A 780 -8.69 2.22 -32.19
C THR A 780 -7.37 1.72 -31.60
N VAL A 781 -6.98 0.51 -32.00
CA VAL A 781 -5.71 -0.13 -31.60
C VAL A 781 -4.90 -0.36 -32.88
N ASN A 782 -3.72 0.22 -32.97
CA ASN A 782 -2.84 0.14 -34.14
C ASN A 782 -3.57 0.49 -35.47
N GLY A 783 -4.44 1.51 -35.40
CA GLY A 783 -5.22 2.01 -36.52
C GLY A 783 -6.48 1.17 -36.86
N VAL A 784 -6.74 0.07 -36.15
CA VAL A 784 -7.93 -0.77 -36.33
C VAL A 784 -8.97 -0.42 -35.26
N PRO A 785 -10.26 -0.21 -35.63
CA PRO A 785 -11.31 -0.01 -34.63
C PRO A 785 -11.39 -1.20 -33.66
N ALA A 786 -11.40 -0.90 -32.35
CA ALA A 786 -11.62 -1.92 -31.33
C ALA A 786 -13.03 -2.53 -31.44
N SER A 787 -13.19 -3.77 -31.01
CA SER A 787 -14.47 -4.49 -30.98
C SER A 787 -15.48 -3.87 -30.02
N SER A 788 -14.99 -3.14 -29.03
CA SER A 788 -15.76 -2.39 -28.06
C SER A 788 -15.07 -1.08 -27.73
N ARG A 789 -15.82 -0.05 -27.30
CA ARG A 789 -15.24 1.16 -26.70
C ARG A 789 -15.21 1.13 -25.18
N CYS A 790 -15.73 0.05 -24.59
CA CYS A 790 -15.79 -0.13 -23.14
C CYS A 790 -14.62 -0.93 -22.58
N HIS A 791 -13.95 -1.72 -23.40
CA HIS A 791 -12.80 -2.52 -22.96
C HIS A 791 -11.84 -2.83 -24.13
N VAL A 792 -10.61 -3.09 -23.74
CA VAL A 792 -9.52 -3.61 -24.59
C VAL A 792 -8.83 -4.78 -23.89
N ASP A 793 -8.01 -5.51 -24.62
CA ASP A 793 -7.25 -6.65 -24.11
C ASP A 793 -5.77 -6.32 -24.00
N PHE A 794 -5.10 -6.77 -22.94
CA PHE A 794 -3.67 -6.59 -22.72
C PHE A 794 -2.82 -7.14 -23.87
N TYR A 795 -3.18 -8.33 -24.41
CA TYR A 795 -2.44 -8.97 -25.50
C TYR A 795 -2.51 -8.18 -26.80
N ASP A 796 -3.63 -7.52 -27.09
CA ASP A 796 -3.83 -6.77 -28.32
C ASP A 796 -3.25 -5.33 -28.21
N THR A 797 -2.90 -4.88 -26.99
CA THR A 797 -2.47 -3.50 -26.68
C THR A 797 -1.09 -3.43 -26.04
N PHE A 798 -1.01 -3.61 -24.73
CA PHE A 798 0.21 -3.34 -23.95
C PHE A 798 1.29 -4.40 -24.13
N ARG A 799 0.92 -5.65 -24.45
CA ARG A 799 1.87 -6.71 -24.72
C ARG A 799 2.59 -6.56 -26.08
N VAL A 800 1.86 -6.13 -27.11
CA VAL A 800 2.42 -6.00 -28.46
C VAL A 800 2.95 -4.60 -28.76
N GLY A 801 2.57 -3.61 -27.95
CA GLY A 801 2.93 -2.22 -28.17
C GLY A 801 2.17 -1.54 -29.30
N GLY A 802 2.52 -0.27 -29.55
CA GLY A 802 1.95 0.53 -30.63
C GLY A 802 1.03 1.65 -30.15
N ASP A 803 -0.02 1.96 -30.92
CA ASP A 803 -0.87 3.11 -30.69
C ASP A 803 -2.29 2.71 -30.30
N VAL A 804 -2.78 3.23 -29.18
CA VAL A 804 -4.18 3.22 -28.78
C VAL A 804 -4.73 4.64 -28.89
N VAL A 805 -5.78 4.86 -29.69
CA VAL A 805 -6.39 6.17 -29.85
C VAL A 805 -7.80 6.18 -29.26
N ILE A 806 -8.02 6.97 -28.24
CA ILE A 806 -9.31 7.20 -27.60
C ILE A 806 -9.84 8.54 -28.09
N THR A 807 -10.92 8.52 -28.90
CA THR A 807 -11.55 9.74 -29.36
C THR A 807 -12.71 10.11 -28.44
N LEU A 808 -12.73 11.34 -27.97
CA LEU A 808 -13.78 11.86 -27.07
C LEU A 808 -14.83 12.67 -27.82
N THR A 809 -16.06 12.74 -27.26
CA THR A 809 -17.18 13.57 -27.67
C THR A 809 -17.81 14.28 -26.47
N SER A 810 -18.49 15.41 -26.75
CA SER A 810 -19.36 16.06 -25.76
C SER A 810 -20.82 15.55 -25.79
N ASP A 811 -21.17 14.75 -26.79
CA ASP A 811 -22.52 14.18 -26.93
C ASP A 811 -22.65 12.87 -26.15
N LYS A 812 -23.30 12.96 -24.98
CA LYS A 812 -23.59 11.78 -24.16
C LYS A 812 -24.43 10.73 -24.88
N THR A 813 -25.34 11.14 -25.74
CA THR A 813 -26.21 10.21 -26.45
C THR A 813 -25.40 9.36 -27.42
N GLU A 814 -24.47 9.98 -28.15
CA GLU A 814 -23.56 9.28 -29.04
C GLU A 814 -22.65 8.31 -28.28
N ALA A 815 -22.23 8.68 -27.07
CA ALA A 815 -21.27 7.94 -26.27
C ALA A 815 -21.89 6.88 -25.34
N ASN A 816 -23.23 6.87 -25.15
CA ASN A 816 -23.87 6.08 -24.09
C ASN A 816 -24.20 4.63 -24.49
N SER A 817 -23.23 3.94 -25.12
CA SER A 817 -23.28 2.49 -25.34
C SER A 817 -21.86 1.97 -25.58
N CYS A 818 -21.58 0.69 -25.43
CA CYS A 818 -20.26 0.11 -25.72
C CYS A 818 -19.93 -0.02 -27.22
N LEU A 819 -20.90 0.20 -28.12
CA LEU A 819 -20.80 0.03 -29.58
C LEU A 819 -20.24 -1.36 -29.99
N GLY A 820 -20.54 -2.39 -29.22
CA GLY A 820 -20.08 -3.75 -29.43
C GLY A 820 -20.40 -4.57 -28.20
N SER A 821 -19.47 -5.43 -27.76
CA SER A 821 -19.64 -6.18 -26.53
C SER A 821 -19.53 -5.27 -25.29
N VAL A 822 -20.36 -5.54 -24.29
CA VAL A 822 -20.10 -5.10 -22.92
C VAL A 822 -18.88 -5.87 -22.37
N PRO A 823 -18.26 -5.46 -21.24
CA PRO A 823 -17.16 -6.21 -20.64
C PRO A 823 -17.54 -7.68 -20.39
N GLU A 824 -16.53 -8.54 -20.44
CA GLU A 824 -16.73 -9.99 -20.32
C GLU A 824 -17.27 -10.39 -18.94
N SER A 825 -18.01 -11.48 -18.91
CA SER A 825 -18.52 -12.13 -17.72
C SER A 825 -18.59 -13.64 -17.97
N ILE A 826 -18.25 -14.44 -16.97
CA ILE A 826 -18.14 -15.90 -17.14
C ILE A 826 -19.47 -16.54 -17.57
N SER A 827 -20.59 -16.11 -16.98
CA SER A 827 -21.93 -16.62 -17.33
C SER A 827 -22.42 -16.19 -18.70
N ALA A 828 -21.80 -15.17 -19.31
CA ALA A 828 -22.07 -14.74 -20.67
C ALA A 828 -21.12 -15.38 -21.70
N GLY A 829 -20.30 -16.36 -21.28
CA GLY A 829 -19.33 -17.04 -22.16
C GLY A 829 -18.03 -16.27 -22.35
N GLY A 830 -17.74 -15.31 -21.45
CA GLY A 830 -16.47 -14.60 -21.44
C GLY A 830 -15.29 -15.38 -20.84
N PHE A 831 -14.08 -14.83 -20.98
CA PHE A 831 -12.83 -15.37 -20.44
C PHE A 831 -12.49 -16.79 -20.92
N THR A 832 -12.87 -17.13 -22.17
CA THR A 832 -12.71 -18.48 -22.73
C THR A 832 -11.41 -18.69 -23.52
N GLN A 833 -10.63 -17.63 -23.77
CA GLN A 833 -9.41 -17.73 -24.54
C GLN A 833 -8.19 -17.76 -23.61
N ALA A 834 -7.42 -18.88 -23.65
CA ALA A 834 -6.00 -18.83 -23.32
C ALA A 834 -5.29 -18.18 -24.52
N ARG A 835 -4.68 -17.02 -24.38
CA ARG A 835 -3.98 -16.30 -25.45
C ARG A 835 -2.46 -16.43 -25.33
#